data_567dc12fe5c605008a4c40311018e538
#
_entry.id   567dc12fe5c605008a4c40311018e538
#
_cell.length_a   1.000
_cell.length_b   1.000
_cell.length_c   1.000
_cell.angle_alpha   90.00
_cell.angle_beta   90.00
_cell.angle_gamma   90.00
#
_symmetry.space_group_name_H-M   'P 1'
#
loop_
_entity.id
_entity.type
_entity.pdbx_description
1 polymer ?
#
loop_
_entity_poly.entity_id
_entity_poly.type
_entity_poly.pdbx_seq_one_letter_code
_entity_poly.pdbx_strand_id
1 'polypeptide(L)'
;MMTSKEIRQSYKDFFQSKEHRIVPSAPMVIKDDPTLMFTNAGMNQFKDVILGNAPIKYPRVADSQKCLRVSGKHNDLEEVGHDTYHHTMFEMLGNWSFGDYFKKEAIEWAWEYLTEVLKLDKDRLYATVFEGAPEENLERDDEAASYWEKYLPKERIINGNKKDNFWEMGDTGPCGPCSEIHIDIRPESERAKVDGLTLVNNDHPQVVEIWNLVFMQYNRKADGSLEQLPAKVIDTGMGFERLCMAVQGTLSNYDTDLFQPIIGKIGEISDKKYGEDEKVDIAMRVIADHVRTIAFSITDGQLPSNAKAGYVIRRILRRAVRYGYTFLNMHESFMYRLIPTLIEVMGDAYPELEAQQGLIEKVMKEEEESFLRTLETGIKLLERNLPEKEGGVLSGEVAFKLYDTFGFPLDLTELILREHGMSADVAGFNAEMQKQKDRARNAAAVETGDWTKVHDGEPEFVGYDETESTAHILRYRAVKQKKSEFYQIVLSRSPFYAEMGGQVGDSGWLISETGDNIEVFDTKRENNLAVHLTKKLPQNLEGLFTAKIDTDKRTATECNHSATHLMHEALREVLGNHVEQKGSYVSPEVLRFDFSHFQKMTPEEIRAVEVKVTEKIRSNFPIEEHRHVPIEEAKAQGAMALFGEKYGDDVRTVRFGTSIELCGGTHISSTGRIGTFRIVSEGAISAGVRRIEAVTAKVCEDYLYAKEDILTSIKNLLSNVPDVMQGINRLIADNEEMKKELQEFIKEKTEQVKLKVIEHKTVINGVDVFKAILPVGSPDVIKDIAFQIKGQFPENMMFVGATAANGKPNLTVMLTDDLVAKGMHAGNIVREAAKLIQGGGGGQPHFATAGGKNAERLNEAIESIIKLLKS
;
A
#
# COMPACT_ATOMS: atom_id res chain seq x y z
N MET A 1 -6.92 2.38 43.22
CA MET A 1 -7.47 2.31 41.87
C MET A 1 -6.46 1.51 41.06
N MET A 2 -6.91 0.46 40.35
CA MET A 2 -5.99 -0.37 39.56
C MET A 2 -5.59 0.37 38.28
N THR A 3 -4.32 0.27 37.93
CA THR A 3 -3.79 0.76 36.64
C THR A 3 -4.17 -0.20 35.51
N SER A 4 -4.14 0.27 34.27
CA SER A 4 -4.35 -0.57 33.08
C SER A 4 -3.41 -1.77 33.04
N LYS A 5 -2.14 -1.60 33.43
CA LYS A 5 -1.16 -2.69 33.57
C LYS A 5 -1.62 -3.75 34.57
N GLU A 6 -2.08 -3.34 35.74
CA GLU A 6 -2.58 -4.25 36.79
C GLU A 6 -3.86 -4.95 36.35
N ILE A 7 -4.78 -4.26 35.68
CA ILE A 7 -6.01 -4.84 35.14
C ILE A 7 -5.68 -5.93 34.12
N ARG A 8 -4.80 -5.65 33.14
CA ARG A 8 -4.38 -6.64 32.12
C ARG A 8 -3.74 -7.86 32.76
N GLN A 9 -2.85 -7.65 33.75
CA GLN A 9 -2.19 -8.74 34.42
C GLN A 9 -3.17 -9.56 35.27
N SER A 10 -4.08 -8.91 36.00
CA SER A 10 -5.08 -9.60 36.82
C SER A 10 -5.99 -10.52 36.01
N TYR A 11 -6.34 -10.12 34.76
CA TYR A 11 -7.11 -10.96 33.84
C TYR A 11 -6.35 -12.23 33.47
N LYS A 12 -5.07 -12.06 33.08
CA LYS A 12 -4.22 -13.21 32.72
C LYS A 12 -4.04 -14.16 33.91
N ASP A 13 -3.76 -13.62 35.09
CA ASP A 13 -3.58 -14.41 36.31
C ASP A 13 -4.88 -15.15 36.70
N PHE A 14 -6.03 -14.48 36.58
CA PHE A 14 -7.33 -15.09 36.86
C PHE A 14 -7.60 -16.29 35.93
N PHE A 15 -7.46 -16.11 34.63
CA PHE A 15 -7.70 -17.21 33.69
C PHE A 15 -6.61 -18.28 33.74
N GLN A 16 -5.36 -17.93 34.07
CA GLN A 16 -4.34 -18.90 34.36
C GLN A 16 -4.70 -19.77 35.58
N SER A 17 -5.33 -19.19 36.61
CA SER A 17 -5.83 -19.92 37.78
C SER A 17 -7.00 -20.87 37.44
N LYS A 18 -7.70 -20.60 36.31
CA LYS A 18 -8.74 -21.46 35.74
C LYS A 18 -8.17 -22.40 34.66
N GLU A 19 -6.87 -22.71 34.72
CA GLU A 19 -6.12 -23.63 33.84
C GLU A 19 -6.07 -23.21 32.35
N HIS A 20 -6.23 -21.92 32.04
CA HIS A 20 -6.02 -21.41 30.69
C HIS A 20 -4.52 -21.20 30.39
N ARG A 21 -4.10 -21.60 29.19
CA ARG A 21 -2.79 -21.26 28.67
C ARG A 21 -2.80 -19.82 28.19
N ILE A 22 -1.93 -18.98 28.78
CA ILE A 22 -1.75 -17.61 28.28
C ILE A 22 -0.88 -17.67 27.01
N VAL A 23 -1.42 -17.10 25.94
CA VAL A 23 -0.75 -17.02 24.64
C VAL A 23 -0.50 -15.56 24.22
N PRO A 24 0.50 -15.30 23.37
CA PRO A 24 0.77 -13.95 22.88
C PRO A 24 -0.30 -13.47 21.89
N SER A 25 -0.49 -12.17 21.80
CA SER A 25 -1.34 -11.53 20.80
C SER A 25 -0.90 -11.88 19.37
N ALA A 26 -1.85 -12.16 18.50
CA ALA A 26 -1.58 -12.23 17.07
C ALA A 26 -1.28 -10.85 16.48
N PRO A 27 -0.60 -10.77 15.31
CA PRO A 27 -0.48 -9.53 14.55
C PRO A 27 -1.84 -8.96 14.17
N MET A 28 -1.95 -7.63 14.15
CA MET A 28 -3.19 -6.96 13.74
C MET A 28 -3.47 -7.10 12.23
N VAL A 29 -2.43 -7.30 11.41
CA VAL A 29 -2.56 -7.47 9.96
C VAL A 29 -2.44 -8.94 9.61
N ILE A 30 -3.50 -9.47 9.01
CA ILE A 30 -3.57 -10.88 8.60
C ILE A 30 -3.03 -10.99 7.17
N LYS A 31 -2.02 -11.84 6.97
CA LYS A 31 -1.40 -12.02 5.65
C LYS A 31 -2.03 -13.15 4.83
N ASP A 32 -2.51 -14.19 5.50
CA ASP A 32 -2.84 -15.48 4.88
C ASP A 32 -4.34 -15.83 4.92
N ASP A 33 -5.22 -14.93 5.37
CA ASP A 33 -6.67 -15.13 5.33
C ASP A 33 -7.31 -14.27 4.21
N PRO A 34 -7.92 -14.89 3.19
CA PRO A 34 -8.53 -14.14 2.09
C PRO A 34 -9.81 -13.40 2.51
N THR A 35 -10.40 -13.72 3.66
CA THR A 35 -11.66 -13.15 4.14
C THR A 35 -11.46 -11.97 5.09
N LEU A 36 -10.28 -11.87 5.73
CA LEU A 36 -9.98 -10.86 6.73
C LEU A 36 -8.64 -10.17 6.42
N MET A 37 -8.66 -8.85 6.35
CA MET A 37 -7.45 -8.03 6.19
C MET A 37 -6.79 -7.74 7.54
N PHE A 38 -7.58 -7.62 8.60
CA PHE A 38 -7.14 -7.26 9.94
C PHE A 38 -7.75 -8.19 10.98
N THR A 39 -7.04 -8.39 12.07
CA THR A 39 -7.55 -9.06 13.26
C THR A 39 -8.58 -8.17 13.93
N ASN A 40 -9.86 -8.45 13.74
CA ASN A 40 -10.98 -7.67 14.26
C ASN A 40 -11.57 -8.23 15.57
N ALA A 41 -11.18 -9.46 15.93
CA ALA A 41 -11.60 -10.14 17.16
C ALA A 41 -10.52 -11.12 17.62
N GLY A 42 -10.50 -11.44 18.90
CA GLY A 42 -9.52 -12.35 19.52
C GLY A 42 -9.52 -13.76 18.93
N MET A 43 -10.69 -14.22 18.49
CA MET A 43 -10.85 -15.57 17.93
C MET A 43 -10.20 -15.77 16.56
N ASN A 44 -9.84 -14.70 15.84
CA ASN A 44 -9.32 -14.84 14.47
C ASN A 44 -8.10 -15.76 14.40
N GLN A 45 -7.22 -15.71 15.39
CA GLN A 45 -6.05 -16.60 15.46
C GLN A 45 -6.41 -18.08 15.73
N PHE A 46 -7.63 -18.39 16.16
CA PHE A 46 -8.10 -19.74 16.48
C PHE A 46 -9.13 -20.27 15.49
N LYS A 47 -9.42 -19.54 14.41
CA LYS A 47 -10.44 -19.89 13.41
C LYS A 47 -10.35 -21.33 12.93
N ASP A 48 -9.14 -21.82 12.64
CA ASP A 48 -8.93 -23.18 12.15
C ASP A 48 -9.20 -24.25 13.21
N VAL A 49 -8.86 -23.94 14.47
CA VAL A 49 -9.15 -24.84 15.60
C VAL A 49 -10.67 -24.92 15.81
N ILE A 50 -11.37 -23.79 15.74
CA ILE A 50 -12.84 -23.71 15.91
C ILE A 50 -13.56 -24.48 14.80
N LEU A 51 -13.09 -24.37 13.55
CA LEU A 51 -13.64 -25.06 12.38
C LEU A 51 -13.22 -26.54 12.29
N GLY A 52 -12.33 -27.01 13.19
CA GLY A 52 -11.80 -28.37 13.16
C GLY A 52 -10.79 -28.62 12.04
N ASN A 53 -10.22 -27.56 11.45
CA ASN A 53 -9.17 -27.63 10.42
C ASN A 53 -7.76 -27.79 11.01
N ALA A 54 -7.60 -27.52 12.30
CA ALA A 54 -6.37 -27.68 13.05
C ALA A 54 -6.61 -28.42 14.38
N PRO A 55 -5.62 -29.18 14.89
CA PRO A 55 -5.76 -29.91 16.15
C PRO A 55 -5.80 -28.93 17.34
N ILE A 56 -6.55 -29.32 18.39
CA ILE A 56 -6.61 -28.58 19.64
C ILE A 56 -5.32 -28.82 20.41
N LYS A 57 -4.40 -27.86 20.44
CA LYS A 57 -3.15 -27.93 21.21
C LYS A 57 -3.39 -27.70 22.71
N TYR A 58 -4.25 -26.74 23.03
CA TYR A 58 -4.63 -26.36 24.39
C TYR A 58 -6.15 -26.25 24.46
N PRO A 59 -6.85 -26.95 25.34
CA PRO A 59 -8.30 -26.90 25.42
C PRO A 59 -8.82 -25.57 25.97
N ARG A 60 -8.00 -24.85 26.75
CA ARG A 60 -8.29 -23.52 27.33
C ARG A 60 -7.19 -22.56 27.02
N VAL A 61 -7.54 -21.42 26.50
CA VAL A 61 -6.58 -20.36 26.13
C VAL A 61 -7.10 -19.00 26.58
N ALA A 62 -6.20 -18.11 26.99
CA ALA A 62 -6.56 -16.72 27.23
C ALA A 62 -5.42 -15.79 26.78
N ASP A 63 -5.77 -14.55 26.37
CA ASP A 63 -4.80 -13.54 25.99
C ASP A 63 -5.33 -12.11 26.14
N SER A 64 -4.48 -11.14 25.75
CA SER A 64 -4.87 -9.78 25.40
C SER A 64 -4.51 -9.58 23.93
N GLN A 65 -5.51 -9.64 23.06
CA GLN A 65 -5.35 -9.56 21.60
C GLN A 65 -5.47 -8.13 21.11
N LYS A 66 -4.46 -7.67 20.37
CA LYS A 66 -4.52 -6.42 19.60
C LYS A 66 -5.52 -6.57 18.45
N CYS A 67 -6.56 -5.74 18.42
CA CYS A 67 -7.59 -5.75 17.38
C CYS A 67 -7.60 -4.43 16.62
N LEU A 68 -7.97 -4.50 15.33
CA LEU A 68 -8.05 -3.35 14.44
C LEU A 68 -9.38 -3.35 13.68
N ARG A 69 -10.24 -2.34 13.93
CA ARG A 69 -11.57 -2.18 13.32
C ARG A 69 -11.63 -0.92 12.47
N VAL A 70 -11.21 -1.03 11.20
CA VAL A 70 -11.09 0.10 10.28
C VAL A 70 -11.58 -0.21 8.86
N SER A 71 -12.23 -1.37 8.69
CA SER A 71 -12.74 -1.81 7.39
C SER A 71 -13.79 -2.93 7.52
N GLY A 72 -14.58 -3.13 6.48
CA GLY A 72 -15.56 -4.22 6.39
C GLY A 72 -16.79 -4.01 7.25
N LYS A 73 -17.31 -5.09 7.85
CA LYS A 73 -18.51 -5.10 8.71
C LYS A 73 -18.27 -4.33 10.01
N HIS A 74 -17.02 -4.38 10.51
CA HIS A 74 -16.59 -3.70 11.73
C HIS A 74 -15.65 -2.54 11.35
N ASN A 75 -16.16 -1.32 11.33
CA ASN A 75 -15.41 -0.13 10.95
C ASN A 75 -15.79 1.04 11.85
N ASP A 76 -14.97 1.29 12.86
CA ASP A 76 -15.19 2.30 13.89
C ASP A 76 -14.43 3.63 13.59
N LEU A 77 -13.81 3.76 12.41
CA LEU A 77 -12.90 4.86 12.09
C LEU A 77 -13.53 6.25 12.19
N GLU A 78 -14.80 6.38 11.83
CA GLU A 78 -15.47 7.69 11.81
C GLU A 78 -15.93 8.12 13.22
N GLU A 79 -16.23 7.17 14.09
CA GLU A 79 -16.68 7.40 15.49
C GLU A 79 -15.51 7.80 16.39
N VAL A 80 -14.29 7.33 16.06
CA VAL A 80 -13.09 7.57 16.88
C VAL A 80 -12.81 9.05 17.11
N GLY A 81 -12.72 9.41 18.39
CA GLY A 81 -12.51 10.77 18.87
C GLY A 81 -13.79 11.58 19.05
N HIS A 82 -14.88 11.23 18.34
CA HIS A 82 -16.18 11.89 18.43
C HIS A 82 -17.03 11.34 19.58
N ASP A 83 -16.92 10.05 19.83
CA ASP A 83 -17.52 9.44 21.03
C ASP A 83 -16.47 9.16 22.12
N THR A 84 -16.86 8.42 23.16
CA THR A 84 -16.04 8.20 24.36
C THR A 84 -15.41 6.81 24.47
N TYR A 85 -15.72 5.88 23.53
CA TYR A 85 -15.39 4.46 23.72
C TYR A 85 -15.03 3.68 22.46
N HIS A 86 -15.13 4.23 21.22
CA HIS A 86 -14.66 3.58 20.01
C HIS A 86 -13.18 3.90 19.71
N HIS A 87 -12.48 2.91 19.21
CA HIS A 87 -11.07 2.97 18.84
C HIS A 87 -10.79 2.27 17.52
N THR A 88 -9.82 2.77 16.76
CA THR A 88 -9.33 2.03 15.59
C THR A 88 -8.55 0.79 16.03
N MET A 89 -7.63 0.95 16.98
CA MET A 89 -6.91 -0.15 17.64
C MET A 89 -7.33 -0.24 19.10
N PHE A 90 -7.70 -1.43 19.55
CA PHE A 90 -8.02 -1.70 20.95
C PHE A 90 -7.49 -3.08 21.37
N GLU A 91 -7.39 -3.29 22.66
CA GLU A 91 -7.07 -4.59 23.22
C GLU A 91 -8.36 -5.33 23.57
N MET A 92 -8.47 -6.57 23.11
CA MET A 92 -9.53 -7.49 23.50
C MET A 92 -8.97 -8.53 24.45
N LEU A 93 -9.40 -8.49 25.69
CA LEU A 93 -9.12 -9.56 26.66
C LEU A 93 -10.04 -10.72 26.34
N GLY A 94 -9.47 -11.86 25.96
CA GLY A 94 -10.22 -13.02 25.50
C GLY A 94 -9.89 -14.28 26.28
N ASN A 95 -10.90 -15.15 26.46
CA ASN A 95 -10.71 -16.52 26.90
C ASN A 95 -11.54 -17.47 26.05
N TRP A 96 -10.93 -18.61 25.73
CA TRP A 96 -11.48 -19.60 24.82
C TRP A 96 -11.51 -20.99 25.46
N SER A 97 -12.59 -21.74 25.13
CA SER A 97 -12.70 -23.16 25.42
C SER A 97 -12.99 -23.92 24.13
N PHE A 98 -12.15 -24.86 23.79
CA PHE A 98 -12.30 -25.69 22.60
C PHE A 98 -12.86 -27.03 22.99
N GLY A 99 -14.19 -27.07 23.35
CA GLY A 99 -14.90 -28.28 23.72
C GLY A 99 -14.67 -28.80 25.17
N ASP A 100 -14.10 -27.94 26.04
CA ASP A 100 -13.83 -28.35 27.45
C ASP A 100 -14.92 -27.85 28.40
N TYR A 101 -15.14 -26.50 28.48
CA TYR A 101 -16.25 -25.92 29.24
C TYR A 101 -17.16 -25.09 28.32
N PHE A 102 -18.37 -24.74 28.82
CA PHE A 102 -19.32 -23.99 28.02
C PHE A 102 -20.00 -22.87 28.83
N LYS A 103 -21.24 -22.52 28.52
CA LYS A 103 -21.97 -21.33 29.02
C LYS A 103 -21.90 -21.17 30.54
N LYS A 104 -22.07 -22.26 31.30
CA LYS A 104 -22.13 -22.21 32.77
C LYS A 104 -20.85 -21.61 33.35
N GLU A 105 -19.72 -22.20 33.03
CA GLU A 105 -18.42 -21.79 33.54
C GLU A 105 -18.04 -20.41 33.00
N ALA A 106 -18.34 -20.12 31.73
CA ALA A 106 -18.09 -18.81 31.14
C ALA A 106 -18.81 -17.69 31.90
N ILE A 107 -20.08 -17.85 32.18
CA ILE A 107 -20.91 -16.88 32.94
C ILE A 107 -20.43 -16.78 34.40
N GLU A 108 -20.17 -17.92 35.03
CA GLU A 108 -19.69 -17.97 36.42
C GLU A 108 -18.36 -17.22 36.59
N TRP A 109 -17.37 -17.47 35.71
CA TRP A 109 -16.06 -16.84 35.77
C TRP A 109 -16.09 -15.36 35.36
N ALA A 110 -16.95 -15.00 34.40
CA ALA A 110 -17.13 -13.59 34.05
C ALA A 110 -17.68 -12.80 35.24
N TRP A 111 -18.70 -13.32 35.89
CA TRP A 111 -19.26 -12.71 37.09
C TRP A 111 -18.25 -12.64 38.24
N GLU A 112 -17.54 -13.74 38.53
CA GLU A 112 -16.50 -13.82 39.56
C GLU A 112 -15.41 -12.76 39.30
N TYR A 113 -14.92 -12.69 38.06
CA TYR A 113 -13.87 -11.73 37.71
C TYR A 113 -14.29 -10.28 37.91
N LEU A 114 -15.45 -9.90 37.41
CA LEU A 114 -15.94 -8.52 37.49
C LEU A 114 -16.27 -8.12 38.92
N THR A 115 -16.92 -9.00 39.69
CA THR A 115 -17.48 -8.62 41.01
C THR A 115 -16.59 -8.96 42.18
N GLU A 116 -15.79 -10.04 42.10
CA GLU A 116 -14.96 -10.50 43.25
C GLU A 116 -13.48 -10.10 43.05
N VAL A 117 -12.97 -10.07 41.80
CA VAL A 117 -11.60 -9.66 41.54
C VAL A 117 -11.52 -8.13 41.35
N LEU A 118 -12.28 -7.59 40.39
CA LEU A 118 -12.26 -6.17 40.08
C LEU A 118 -13.13 -5.31 41.01
N LYS A 119 -14.02 -5.94 41.77
CA LYS A 119 -14.92 -5.28 42.75
C LYS A 119 -15.86 -4.25 42.11
N LEU A 120 -16.28 -4.46 40.86
CA LEU A 120 -17.31 -3.65 40.26
C LEU A 120 -18.63 -3.77 41.00
N ASP A 121 -19.38 -2.67 41.08
CA ASP A 121 -20.67 -2.63 41.76
C ASP A 121 -21.70 -3.47 41.00
N LYS A 122 -22.19 -4.53 41.66
CA LYS A 122 -23.19 -5.48 41.14
C LYS A 122 -24.48 -4.79 40.69
N ASP A 123 -24.80 -3.64 41.33
CA ASP A 123 -26.00 -2.88 41.01
C ASP A 123 -25.89 -2.04 39.75
N ARG A 124 -24.72 -1.99 39.14
CA ARG A 124 -24.44 -1.31 37.88
C ARG A 124 -24.34 -2.24 36.67
N LEU A 125 -24.43 -3.59 36.91
CA LEU A 125 -24.26 -4.57 35.86
C LEU A 125 -25.60 -5.08 35.33
N TYR A 126 -25.65 -5.28 34.02
CA TYR A 126 -26.76 -5.86 33.27
C TYR A 126 -26.21 -6.96 32.37
N ALA A 127 -27.00 -7.99 32.10
CA ALA A 127 -26.67 -9.01 31.11
C ALA A 127 -27.72 -9.06 29.99
N THR A 128 -27.28 -9.28 28.77
CA THR A 128 -28.19 -9.58 27.66
C THR A 128 -28.14 -11.07 27.33
N VAL A 129 -29.20 -11.59 26.74
CA VAL A 129 -29.27 -12.96 26.21
C VAL A 129 -29.97 -12.93 24.87
N PHE A 130 -29.58 -13.81 23.97
CA PHE A 130 -30.17 -13.89 22.64
C PHE A 130 -31.66 -14.23 22.70
N GLU A 131 -32.51 -13.40 22.08
CA GLU A 131 -33.95 -13.56 22.09
C GLU A 131 -34.50 -14.61 21.12
N GLY A 132 -33.60 -15.12 20.25
CA GLY A 132 -33.95 -16.03 19.16
C GLY A 132 -34.11 -15.33 17.82
N ALA A 133 -34.17 -16.14 16.75
CA ALA A 133 -34.43 -15.72 15.39
C ALA A 133 -35.27 -16.79 14.69
N PRO A 134 -36.62 -16.73 14.79
CA PRO A 134 -37.51 -17.76 14.27
C PRO A 134 -37.35 -17.99 12.76
N GLU A 135 -36.94 -16.97 12.01
CA GLU A 135 -36.69 -17.02 10.57
C GLU A 135 -35.48 -17.90 10.20
N GLU A 136 -34.56 -18.15 11.15
CA GLU A 136 -33.42 -19.06 11.01
C GLU A 136 -33.56 -20.31 11.88
N ASN A 137 -34.73 -20.57 12.46
CA ASN A 137 -35.00 -21.65 13.40
C ASN A 137 -34.08 -21.62 14.63
N LEU A 138 -33.74 -20.43 15.12
CA LEU A 138 -32.97 -20.25 16.33
C LEU A 138 -33.87 -19.87 17.49
N GLU A 139 -33.82 -20.62 18.58
CA GLU A 139 -34.57 -20.39 19.79
C GLU A 139 -33.88 -19.36 20.70
N ARG A 140 -34.65 -18.81 21.65
CA ARG A 140 -34.11 -17.98 22.71
C ARG A 140 -33.11 -18.75 23.55
N ASP A 141 -32.03 -18.09 23.99
CA ASP A 141 -31.01 -18.72 24.84
C ASP A 141 -31.45 -18.76 26.32
N ASP A 142 -32.44 -19.60 26.62
CA ASP A 142 -32.94 -19.83 27.98
C ASP A 142 -31.91 -20.46 28.91
N GLU A 143 -30.97 -21.22 28.36
CA GLU A 143 -29.86 -21.79 29.11
C GLU A 143 -28.98 -20.70 29.72
N ALA A 144 -28.51 -19.74 28.92
CA ALA A 144 -27.72 -18.60 29.40
C ALA A 144 -28.52 -17.75 30.40
N ALA A 145 -29.80 -17.48 30.12
CA ALA A 145 -30.68 -16.77 31.05
C ALA A 145 -30.76 -17.44 32.42
N SER A 146 -30.91 -18.78 32.46
CA SER A 146 -30.97 -19.54 33.69
C SER A 146 -29.68 -19.50 34.55
N TYR A 147 -28.52 -19.37 33.88
CA TYR A 147 -27.26 -19.19 34.59
C TYR A 147 -27.13 -17.78 35.17
N TRP A 148 -27.56 -16.74 34.44
CA TRP A 148 -27.58 -15.37 34.92
C TRP A 148 -28.52 -15.13 36.08
N GLU A 149 -29.68 -15.82 36.15
CA GLU A 149 -30.64 -15.72 37.26
C GLU A 149 -30.05 -16.06 38.63
N LYS A 150 -28.86 -16.70 38.67
CA LYS A 150 -28.13 -16.95 39.92
C LYS A 150 -27.42 -15.70 40.47
N TYR A 151 -27.16 -14.73 39.63
CA TYR A 151 -26.33 -13.58 39.93
C TYR A 151 -27.07 -12.25 39.79
N LEU A 152 -28.01 -12.15 38.87
CA LEU A 152 -28.75 -10.94 38.54
C LEU A 152 -30.28 -11.18 38.75
N PRO A 153 -31.01 -10.15 39.21
CA PRO A 153 -32.46 -10.11 39.13
C PRO A 153 -32.91 -10.28 37.67
N LYS A 154 -34.10 -10.93 37.46
CA LYS A 154 -34.61 -11.19 36.12
C LYS A 154 -34.78 -9.92 35.26
N GLU A 155 -35.10 -8.82 35.91
CA GLU A 155 -35.29 -7.50 35.27
C GLU A 155 -33.98 -6.98 34.65
N ARG A 156 -32.81 -7.44 35.10
CA ARG A 156 -31.51 -7.05 34.59
C ARG A 156 -30.94 -8.07 33.56
N ILE A 157 -31.71 -9.08 33.18
CA ILE A 157 -31.38 -10.04 32.13
C ILE A 157 -32.26 -9.69 30.92
N ILE A 158 -31.71 -9.01 29.97
CA ILE A 158 -32.41 -8.37 28.88
C ILE A 158 -32.35 -9.25 27.62
N ASN A 159 -33.44 -9.33 26.89
CA ASN A 159 -33.44 -9.99 25.60
C ASN A 159 -32.81 -9.08 24.55
N GLY A 160 -31.78 -9.57 23.85
CA GLY A 160 -31.16 -8.87 22.76
C GLY A 160 -31.48 -9.55 21.42
N ASN A 161 -31.66 -8.75 20.41
CA ASN A 161 -31.99 -9.21 19.07
C ASN A 161 -30.77 -9.86 18.37
N LYS A 162 -30.98 -10.39 17.18
CA LYS A 162 -29.90 -11.05 16.42
C LYS A 162 -28.71 -10.15 16.12
N LYS A 163 -28.93 -8.86 15.88
CA LYS A 163 -27.86 -7.90 15.59
C LYS A 163 -26.91 -7.77 16.79
N ASP A 164 -27.45 -7.76 17.99
CA ASP A 164 -26.68 -7.50 19.21
C ASP A 164 -26.19 -8.81 19.86
N ASN A 165 -27.05 -9.86 19.90
CA ASN A 165 -26.79 -11.09 20.66
C ASN A 165 -26.63 -12.37 19.81
N PHE A 166 -26.29 -12.23 18.51
CA PHE A 166 -25.85 -13.36 17.69
C PHE A 166 -24.58 -12.95 16.94
N TRP A 167 -23.45 -13.38 17.46
CA TRP A 167 -22.16 -12.99 16.92
C TRP A 167 -21.81 -13.80 15.67
N GLU A 168 -21.29 -13.11 14.63
CA GLU A 168 -20.83 -13.70 13.38
C GLU A 168 -19.46 -13.13 13.02
N MET A 169 -18.49 -13.99 12.70
CA MET A 169 -17.14 -13.58 12.33
C MET A 169 -17.13 -12.70 11.07
N GLY A 170 -17.98 -13.01 10.11
CA GLY A 170 -18.15 -12.32 8.83
C GLY A 170 -19.42 -12.80 8.13
N ASP A 171 -19.44 -12.69 6.80
CA ASP A 171 -20.55 -13.22 5.99
C ASP A 171 -20.59 -14.76 6.01
N THR A 172 -19.46 -15.39 6.31
CA THR A 172 -19.30 -16.84 6.49
C THR A 172 -18.34 -17.12 7.64
N GLY A 173 -18.42 -18.31 8.23
CA GLY A 173 -17.54 -18.75 9.30
C GLY A 173 -18.23 -19.03 10.62
N PRO A 174 -17.46 -19.24 11.72
CA PRO A 174 -17.99 -19.54 13.04
C PRO A 174 -18.95 -18.48 13.54
N CYS A 175 -20.04 -18.91 14.16
CA CYS A 175 -21.04 -18.02 14.73
C CYS A 175 -21.84 -18.70 15.86
N GLY A 176 -22.57 -17.91 16.63
CA GLY A 176 -23.42 -18.43 17.68
C GLY A 176 -24.09 -17.34 18.51
N PRO A 177 -25.09 -17.71 19.35
CA PRO A 177 -25.68 -16.76 20.29
C PRO A 177 -24.63 -16.25 21.26
N CYS A 178 -24.81 -15.04 21.74
CA CYS A 178 -23.93 -14.47 22.74
C CYS A 178 -24.71 -13.78 23.86
N SER A 179 -23.98 -13.51 24.94
CA SER A 179 -24.47 -12.79 26.11
C SER A 179 -23.50 -11.66 26.44
N GLU A 180 -23.97 -10.45 26.41
CA GLU A 180 -23.18 -9.29 26.71
C GLU A 180 -23.34 -8.86 28.16
N ILE A 181 -22.28 -8.34 28.74
CA ILE A 181 -22.29 -7.71 30.06
C ILE A 181 -22.11 -6.23 29.85
N HIS A 182 -23.10 -5.46 30.33
CA HIS A 182 -23.11 -4.00 30.28
C HIS A 182 -22.90 -3.42 31.67
N ILE A 183 -22.29 -2.24 31.73
CA ILE A 183 -22.11 -1.48 32.97
C ILE A 183 -22.67 -0.07 32.82
N ASP A 184 -23.41 0.37 33.82
CA ASP A 184 -23.90 1.75 33.95
C ASP A 184 -22.91 2.57 34.79
N ILE A 185 -22.04 3.32 34.11
CA ILE A 185 -21.03 4.18 34.76
C ILE A 185 -21.51 5.58 35.07
N ARG A 186 -22.79 5.88 34.82
CA ARG A 186 -23.38 7.19 35.10
C ARG A 186 -23.26 7.54 36.59
N PRO A 187 -23.18 8.86 36.91
CA PRO A 187 -23.33 9.33 38.29
C PRO A 187 -24.70 8.94 38.90
N GLU A 188 -24.76 8.72 40.19
CA GLU A 188 -26.01 8.34 40.89
C GLU A 188 -27.16 9.32 40.65
N SER A 189 -26.85 10.61 40.48
CA SER A 189 -27.84 11.65 40.17
C SER A 189 -28.52 11.44 38.80
N GLU A 190 -27.85 10.82 37.83
CA GLU A 190 -28.41 10.48 36.51
C GLU A 190 -29.11 9.13 36.56
N ARG A 191 -28.55 8.15 37.27
CA ARG A 191 -29.15 6.82 37.44
C ARG A 191 -30.52 6.92 38.17
N ALA A 192 -30.65 7.83 39.12
CA ALA A 192 -31.90 8.09 39.85
C ALA A 192 -33.03 8.68 38.95
N LYS A 193 -32.68 9.31 37.82
CA LYS A 193 -33.66 9.90 36.90
C LYS A 193 -34.14 8.89 35.83
N VAL A 194 -33.25 8.06 35.34
CA VAL A 194 -33.54 7.09 34.25
C VAL A 194 -32.87 5.75 34.60
N ASP A 195 -33.68 4.69 34.61
CA ASP A 195 -33.16 3.35 34.86
C ASP A 195 -32.21 2.92 33.73
N GLY A 196 -31.01 2.43 34.10
CA GLY A 196 -30.02 1.93 33.18
C GLY A 196 -30.51 0.80 32.27
N LEU A 197 -31.47 0.01 32.76
CA LEU A 197 -32.16 -1.02 31.98
C LEU A 197 -32.66 -0.53 30.62
N THR A 198 -33.23 0.69 30.58
CA THR A 198 -33.80 1.29 29.36
C THR A 198 -32.74 1.84 28.42
N LEU A 199 -31.48 1.85 28.83
CA LEU A 199 -30.35 2.42 28.07
C LEU A 199 -29.40 1.35 27.51
N VAL A 200 -29.53 0.09 27.94
CA VAL A 200 -28.76 -1.04 27.39
C VAL A 200 -29.12 -1.23 25.91
N ASN A 201 -28.10 -1.36 25.06
CA ASN A 201 -28.22 -1.49 23.60
C ASN A 201 -28.99 -0.33 22.91
N ASN A 202 -28.94 0.87 23.52
CA ASN A 202 -29.54 2.10 23.00
C ASN A 202 -28.51 3.24 22.79
N ASP A 203 -27.29 2.88 22.41
CA ASP A 203 -26.16 3.79 22.07
C ASP A 203 -25.87 4.86 23.13
N HIS A 204 -26.15 4.55 24.43
CA HIS A 204 -25.87 5.50 25.51
C HIS A 204 -24.38 5.47 25.90
N PRO A 205 -23.66 6.62 25.86
CA PRO A 205 -22.20 6.63 26.02
C PRO A 205 -21.70 6.21 27.41
N GLN A 206 -22.57 6.09 28.39
CA GLN A 206 -22.25 5.72 29.78
C GLN A 206 -23.00 4.47 30.28
N VAL A 207 -23.70 3.77 29.39
CA VAL A 207 -24.25 2.42 29.66
C VAL A 207 -23.72 1.51 28.55
N VAL A 208 -22.53 0.99 28.79
CA VAL A 208 -21.71 0.40 27.74
C VAL A 208 -21.52 -1.10 27.92
N GLU A 209 -21.49 -1.83 26.81
CA GLU A 209 -21.01 -3.19 26.78
C GLU A 209 -19.52 -3.21 27.12
N ILE A 210 -19.15 -4.04 28.12
CA ILE A 210 -17.75 -4.27 28.50
C ILE A 210 -17.26 -5.66 28.11
N TRP A 211 -18.12 -6.66 28.05
CA TRP A 211 -17.73 -8.04 27.77
C TRP A 211 -18.80 -8.78 26.98
N ASN A 212 -18.41 -9.41 25.89
CA ASN A 212 -19.27 -10.29 25.09
C ASN A 212 -18.83 -11.75 25.27
N LEU A 213 -19.75 -12.59 25.73
CA LEU A 213 -19.58 -14.04 25.91
C LEU A 213 -20.23 -14.76 24.74
N VAL A 214 -19.44 -15.19 23.76
CA VAL A 214 -19.97 -15.86 22.56
C VAL A 214 -19.97 -17.37 22.74
N PHE A 215 -21.12 -17.99 22.51
CA PHE A 215 -21.37 -19.42 22.61
C PHE A 215 -21.40 -20.02 21.22
N MET A 216 -20.20 -20.19 20.62
CA MET A 216 -20.10 -20.67 19.25
C MET A 216 -20.55 -22.11 19.12
N GLN A 217 -21.54 -22.33 18.26
CA GLN A 217 -22.16 -23.63 18.02
C GLN A 217 -22.28 -23.91 16.52
N TYR A 218 -22.21 -22.89 15.67
CA TYR A 218 -22.52 -22.98 14.25
C TYR A 218 -21.40 -22.43 13.37
N ASN A 219 -21.36 -22.91 12.13
CA ASN A 219 -20.62 -22.37 11.02
C ASN A 219 -21.61 -21.84 9.97
N ARG A 220 -21.57 -20.54 9.65
CA ARG A 220 -22.37 -19.93 8.58
C ARG A 220 -21.73 -20.25 7.23
N LYS A 221 -22.47 -20.94 6.37
CA LYS A 221 -22.03 -21.30 5.02
C LYS A 221 -22.31 -20.17 4.01
N ALA A 222 -21.72 -20.30 2.83
CA ALA A 222 -21.87 -19.33 1.74
C ALA A 222 -23.32 -19.19 1.23
N ASP A 223 -24.14 -20.25 1.40
CA ASP A 223 -25.58 -20.23 1.07
C ASP A 223 -26.45 -19.62 2.18
N GLY A 224 -25.83 -19.17 3.28
CA GLY A 224 -26.51 -18.61 4.44
C GLY A 224 -27.00 -19.65 5.45
N SER A 225 -26.90 -20.95 5.18
CA SER A 225 -27.29 -22.01 6.12
C SER A 225 -26.31 -22.11 7.31
N LEU A 226 -26.84 -22.68 8.42
CA LEU A 226 -26.05 -22.95 9.63
C LEU A 226 -25.75 -24.43 9.74
N GLU A 227 -24.48 -24.77 9.87
CA GLU A 227 -24.00 -26.13 10.18
C GLU A 227 -23.43 -26.13 11.59
N GLN A 228 -23.65 -27.23 12.34
CA GLN A 228 -23.07 -27.33 13.68
C GLN A 228 -21.55 -27.48 13.61
N LEU A 229 -20.84 -26.80 14.51
CA LEU A 229 -19.38 -26.95 14.69
C LEU A 229 -19.07 -28.35 15.26
N PRO A 230 -17.86 -28.87 15.01
CA PRO A 230 -17.41 -30.16 15.56
C PRO A 230 -17.45 -30.23 17.09
N ALA A 231 -17.24 -29.13 17.75
CA ALA A 231 -17.34 -28.99 19.20
C ALA A 231 -17.98 -27.60 19.54
N LYS A 232 -18.62 -27.55 20.72
CA LYS A 232 -19.08 -26.27 21.29
C LYS A 232 -17.87 -25.48 21.78
N VAL A 233 -17.76 -24.22 21.39
CA VAL A 233 -16.63 -23.37 21.70
C VAL A 233 -17.10 -22.14 22.49
N ILE A 234 -16.36 -21.81 23.54
CA ILE A 234 -16.46 -20.50 24.17
C ILE A 234 -15.45 -19.58 23.50
N ASP A 235 -15.94 -18.43 23.07
CA ASP A 235 -15.16 -17.29 22.62
C ASP A 235 -15.63 -16.06 23.37
N THR A 236 -14.76 -15.40 24.10
CA THR A 236 -15.15 -14.18 24.78
C THR A 236 -14.27 -13.02 24.40
N GLY A 237 -14.86 -11.84 24.32
CA GLY A 237 -14.15 -10.59 24.03
C GLY A 237 -14.55 -9.48 25.00
N MET A 238 -13.63 -9.09 25.87
CA MET A 238 -13.81 -7.96 26.76
C MET A 238 -13.00 -6.77 26.27
N GLY A 239 -13.65 -5.64 26.04
CA GLY A 239 -13.00 -4.40 25.63
C GLY A 239 -12.11 -3.88 26.77
N PHE A 240 -10.80 -3.98 26.60
CA PHE A 240 -9.85 -3.62 27.67
C PHE A 240 -9.93 -2.14 28.06
N GLU A 241 -10.02 -1.25 27.09
CA GLU A 241 -10.15 0.18 27.28
C GLU A 241 -11.44 0.54 28.04
N ARG A 242 -12.56 -0.13 27.65
CA ARG A 242 -13.85 0.02 28.35
C ARG A 242 -13.82 -0.51 29.79
N LEU A 243 -13.13 -1.63 29.98
CA LEU A 243 -12.90 -2.19 31.32
C LEU A 243 -12.06 -1.23 32.19
N CYS A 244 -10.99 -0.67 31.65
CA CYS A 244 -10.17 0.33 32.34
C CYS A 244 -11.02 1.55 32.74
N MET A 245 -11.85 2.06 31.83
CA MET A 245 -12.79 3.14 32.11
C MET A 245 -13.71 2.82 33.29
N ALA A 246 -14.30 1.63 33.30
CA ALA A 246 -15.21 1.20 34.36
C ALA A 246 -14.49 1.04 35.71
N VAL A 247 -13.30 0.42 35.74
CA VAL A 247 -12.52 0.17 36.97
C VAL A 247 -11.90 1.45 37.52
N GLN A 248 -11.48 2.35 36.65
CA GLN A 248 -10.89 3.64 37.02
C GLN A 248 -11.96 4.71 37.30
N GLY A 249 -13.24 4.42 37.11
CA GLY A 249 -14.35 5.31 37.40
C GLY A 249 -14.35 6.60 36.55
N THR A 250 -13.83 6.54 35.33
CA THR A 250 -13.86 7.62 34.35
C THR A 250 -15.09 7.50 33.45
N LEU A 251 -15.45 8.57 32.73
CA LEU A 251 -16.62 8.60 31.83
C LEU A 251 -16.24 8.44 30.35
N SER A 252 -14.96 8.33 30.08
CA SER A 252 -14.41 8.15 28.75
C SER A 252 -13.17 7.24 28.80
N ASN A 253 -12.98 6.39 27.80
CA ASN A 253 -11.74 5.62 27.63
C ASN A 253 -10.52 6.55 27.55
N TYR A 254 -10.68 7.72 26.93
CA TYR A 254 -9.63 8.72 26.76
C TYR A 254 -9.19 9.38 28.09
N ASP A 255 -9.99 9.25 29.16
CA ASP A 255 -9.66 9.78 30.49
C ASP A 255 -8.91 8.77 31.38
N THR A 256 -8.65 7.57 30.86
CA THR A 256 -7.89 6.51 31.55
C THR A 256 -6.38 6.74 31.48
N ASP A 257 -5.65 6.00 32.29
CA ASP A 257 -4.17 5.98 32.29
C ASP A 257 -3.54 5.41 30.99
N LEU A 258 -4.34 4.82 30.10
CA LEU A 258 -3.90 4.39 28.76
C LEU A 258 -3.75 5.57 27.78
N PHE A 259 -4.60 6.58 27.91
CA PHE A 259 -4.65 7.68 26.95
C PHE A 259 -4.16 9.01 27.50
N GLN A 260 -4.38 9.28 28.80
CA GLN A 260 -4.03 10.57 29.40
C GLN A 260 -2.54 10.95 29.26
N PRO A 261 -1.56 10.03 29.39
CA PRO A 261 -0.16 10.38 29.15
C PRO A 261 0.09 10.81 27.70
N ILE A 262 -0.55 10.14 26.72
CA ILE A 262 -0.40 10.46 25.29
C ILE A 262 -1.09 11.80 24.99
N ILE A 263 -2.32 12.01 25.47
CA ILE A 263 -3.06 13.27 25.33
C ILE A 263 -2.31 14.42 25.97
N GLY A 264 -1.76 14.20 27.17
CA GLY A 264 -0.92 15.19 27.84
C GLY A 264 0.32 15.58 27.04
N LYS A 265 0.97 14.58 26.39
CA LYS A 265 2.12 14.83 25.50
C LYS A 265 1.73 15.58 24.24
N ILE A 266 0.56 15.30 23.68
CA ILE A 266 0.01 16.06 22.53
C ILE A 266 -0.24 17.50 22.97
N GLY A 267 -0.82 17.72 24.15
CA GLY A 267 -1.03 19.05 24.73
C GLY A 267 0.26 19.84 24.91
N GLU A 268 1.31 19.19 25.46
CA GLU A 268 2.64 19.78 25.62
C GLU A 268 3.25 20.20 24.25
N ILE A 269 3.14 19.34 23.24
CA ILE A 269 3.71 19.61 21.92
C ILE A 269 2.94 20.71 21.18
N SER A 270 1.62 20.78 21.32
CA SER A 270 0.74 21.70 20.60
C SER A 270 0.49 23.03 21.33
N ASP A 271 0.92 23.15 22.60
CA ASP A 271 0.57 24.25 23.49
C ASP A 271 -0.96 24.43 23.64
N LYS A 272 -1.68 23.29 23.67
CA LYS A 272 -3.15 23.22 23.84
C LYS A 272 -3.49 22.40 25.07
N LYS A 273 -4.66 22.66 25.64
CA LYS A 273 -5.11 21.96 26.84
C LYS A 273 -6.38 21.16 26.55
N TYR A 274 -6.35 19.89 26.93
CA TYR A 274 -7.50 19.00 26.85
C TYR A 274 -8.59 19.40 27.85
N GLY A 275 -9.84 19.37 27.44
CA GLY A 275 -11.01 19.72 28.26
C GLY A 275 -11.43 21.20 28.16
N GLU A 276 -10.82 22.01 27.29
CA GLU A 276 -11.16 23.44 27.14
C GLU A 276 -11.91 23.74 25.82
N ASP A 277 -11.71 22.94 24.76
CA ASP A 277 -12.36 23.13 23.46
C ASP A 277 -12.67 21.79 22.84
N GLU A 278 -13.92 21.54 22.47
CA GLU A 278 -14.40 20.27 21.95
C GLU A 278 -13.64 19.81 20.68
N LYS A 279 -13.28 20.73 19.78
CA LYS A 279 -12.57 20.40 18.53
C LYS A 279 -11.11 20.03 18.82
N VAL A 280 -10.51 20.71 19.78
CA VAL A 280 -9.16 20.39 20.28
C VAL A 280 -9.17 19.01 20.95
N ASP A 281 -10.18 18.73 21.77
CA ASP A 281 -10.34 17.45 22.46
C ASP A 281 -10.51 16.28 21.47
N ILE A 282 -11.39 16.45 20.49
CA ILE A 282 -11.57 15.47 19.40
C ILE A 282 -10.24 15.24 18.67
N ALA A 283 -9.52 16.30 18.32
CA ALA A 283 -8.24 16.17 17.65
C ALA A 283 -7.21 15.40 18.48
N MET A 284 -7.12 15.69 19.76
CA MET A 284 -6.21 15.00 20.68
C MET A 284 -6.58 13.52 20.84
N ARG A 285 -7.86 13.19 20.93
CA ARG A 285 -8.37 11.81 21.01
C ARG A 285 -8.05 11.03 19.75
N VAL A 286 -8.34 11.61 18.56
CA VAL A 286 -8.02 11.01 17.26
C VAL A 286 -6.52 10.72 17.13
N ILE A 287 -5.66 11.67 17.48
CA ILE A 287 -4.21 11.50 17.40
C ILE A 287 -3.73 10.43 18.38
N ALA A 288 -4.23 10.43 19.62
CA ALA A 288 -3.86 9.46 20.65
C ALA A 288 -4.28 8.03 20.27
N ASP A 289 -5.45 7.85 19.67
CA ASP A 289 -5.89 6.55 19.12
C ASP A 289 -5.01 6.13 17.93
N HIS A 290 -4.81 7.03 16.99
CA HIS A 290 -4.16 6.68 15.71
C HIS A 290 -2.66 6.42 15.88
N VAL A 291 -1.97 7.08 16.82
CA VAL A 291 -0.56 6.79 17.08
C VAL A 291 -0.37 5.34 17.56
N ARG A 292 -1.29 4.81 18.37
CA ARG A 292 -1.28 3.40 18.79
C ARG A 292 -1.42 2.49 17.57
N THR A 293 -2.45 2.73 16.75
CA THR A 293 -2.73 1.95 15.55
C THR A 293 -1.55 1.89 14.60
N ILE A 294 -0.92 3.03 14.31
CA ILE A 294 0.19 3.13 13.37
C ILE A 294 1.43 2.45 13.94
N ALA A 295 1.76 2.72 15.20
CA ALA A 295 2.93 2.14 15.86
C ALA A 295 2.84 0.61 15.89
N PHE A 296 1.73 0.04 16.33
CA PHE A 296 1.55 -1.41 16.37
C PHE A 296 1.48 -2.04 14.99
N SER A 297 0.89 -1.37 13.99
CA SER A 297 0.91 -1.87 12.61
C SER A 297 2.32 -1.96 12.05
N ILE A 298 3.16 -0.94 12.30
CA ILE A 298 4.57 -0.94 11.90
C ILE A 298 5.31 -2.05 12.65
N THR A 299 5.06 -2.22 13.94
CA THR A 299 5.63 -3.26 14.78
C THR A 299 5.27 -4.66 14.28
N ASP A 300 4.05 -4.87 13.82
CA ASP A 300 3.59 -6.12 13.21
C ASP A 300 4.07 -6.30 11.74
N GLY A 301 4.96 -5.42 11.26
CA GLY A 301 5.58 -5.50 9.93
C GLY A 301 4.77 -4.89 8.80
N GLN A 302 3.66 -4.19 9.10
CA GLN A 302 2.86 -3.50 8.08
C GLN A 302 3.23 -2.03 8.02
N LEU A 303 3.94 -1.66 6.96
CA LEU A 303 4.27 -0.26 6.69
C LEU A 303 3.15 0.46 5.94
N PRO A 304 3.00 1.79 6.13
CA PRO A 304 2.13 2.60 5.29
C PRO A 304 2.52 2.46 3.81
N SER A 305 1.54 2.24 2.93
CA SER A 305 1.78 2.06 1.50
C SER A 305 0.60 2.51 0.65
N ASN A 306 0.66 2.30 -0.68
CA ASN A 306 -0.41 2.68 -1.61
C ASN A 306 -1.44 1.56 -1.87
N ALA A 307 -1.31 0.40 -1.22
CA ALA A 307 -2.15 -0.75 -1.51
C ALA A 307 -2.50 -1.55 -0.25
N LYS A 308 -3.61 -2.28 -0.31
CA LYS A 308 -4.07 -3.25 0.72
C LYS A 308 -4.05 -2.65 2.14
N ALA A 309 -3.62 -3.42 3.14
CA ALA A 309 -3.54 -3.00 4.54
C ALA A 309 -2.70 -1.73 4.73
N GLY A 310 -1.56 -1.62 4.05
CA GLY A 310 -0.70 -0.44 4.13
C GLY A 310 -1.37 0.86 3.68
N TYR A 311 -2.31 0.80 2.73
CA TYR A 311 -3.11 1.97 2.34
C TYR A 311 -4.04 2.43 3.46
N VAL A 312 -4.66 1.48 4.18
CA VAL A 312 -5.52 1.80 5.32
C VAL A 312 -4.71 2.46 6.44
N ILE A 313 -3.54 1.89 6.77
CA ILE A 313 -2.64 2.46 7.79
C ILE A 313 -2.16 3.86 7.40
N ARG A 314 -1.80 4.06 6.12
CA ARG A 314 -1.44 5.38 5.60
C ARG A 314 -2.60 6.39 5.71
N ARG A 315 -3.84 5.96 5.46
CA ARG A 315 -5.03 6.80 5.62
C ARG A 315 -5.25 7.23 7.07
N ILE A 316 -5.05 6.31 8.02
CA ILE A 316 -5.15 6.60 9.47
C ILE A 316 -4.08 7.62 9.88
N LEU A 317 -2.83 7.43 9.45
CA LEU A 317 -1.74 8.40 9.71
C LEU A 317 -2.11 9.79 9.17
N ARG A 318 -2.55 9.88 7.94
CA ARG A 318 -2.94 11.16 7.32
C ARG A 318 -4.12 11.81 8.02
N ARG A 319 -5.06 11.02 8.53
CA ARG A 319 -6.18 11.53 9.35
C ARG A 319 -5.65 12.19 10.62
N ALA A 320 -4.75 11.54 11.34
CA ALA A 320 -4.14 12.11 12.56
C ALA A 320 -3.36 13.40 12.27
N VAL A 321 -2.50 13.39 11.25
CA VAL A 321 -1.71 14.59 10.84
C VAL A 321 -2.64 15.74 10.48
N ARG A 322 -3.74 15.48 9.77
CA ARG A 322 -4.74 16.49 9.44
C ARG A 322 -5.38 17.10 10.67
N TYR A 323 -5.79 16.28 11.66
CA TYR A 323 -6.37 16.80 12.90
C TYR A 323 -5.35 17.68 13.64
N GLY A 324 -4.07 17.27 13.66
CA GLY A 324 -2.98 18.09 14.21
C GLY A 324 -2.81 19.42 13.48
N TYR A 325 -2.81 19.39 12.15
CA TYR A 325 -2.69 20.59 11.30
C TYR A 325 -3.87 21.53 11.49
N THR A 326 -5.11 21.03 11.41
CA THR A 326 -6.33 21.84 11.39
C THR A 326 -6.70 22.42 12.74
N PHE A 327 -6.60 21.63 13.81
CA PHE A 327 -7.16 22.00 15.11
C PHE A 327 -6.09 22.30 16.19
N LEU A 328 -4.87 21.76 16.01
CA LEU A 328 -3.78 21.95 16.97
C LEU A 328 -2.68 22.87 16.42
N ASN A 329 -2.84 23.42 15.23
CA ASN A 329 -1.89 24.34 14.56
C ASN A 329 -0.49 23.73 14.40
N MET A 330 -0.42 22.41 14.13
CA MET A 330 0.84 21.69 13.97
C MET A 330 1.22 21.60 12.49
N HIS A 331 2.19 22.41 12.07
CA HIS A 331 2.64 22.50 10.68
C HIS A 331 3.93 21.71 10.39
N GLU A 332 4.55 21.14 11.43
CA GLU A 332 5.73 20.28 11.34
C GLU A 332 5.38 18.87 11.82
N SER A 333 6.22 17.89 11.46
CA SER A 333 6.03 16.51 11.91
C SER A 333 6.16 16.40 13.43
N PHE A 334 5.22 15.75 14.07
CA PHE A 334 5.13 15.67 15.53
C PHE A 334 4.79 14.27 16.04
N MET A 335 4.07 13.44 15.29
CA MET A 335 3.54 12.17 15.76
C MET A 335 4.63 11.21 16.24
N TYR A 336 5.79 11.20 15.59
CA TYR A 336 6.92 10.38 16.02
C TYR A 336 7.40 10.71 17.45
N ARG A 337 7.17 11.95 17.92
CA ARG A 337 7.52 12.40 19.27
C ARG A 337 6.62 11.81 20.37
N LEU A 338 5.52 11.17 19.99
CA LEU A 338 4.59 10.50 20.89
C LEU A 338 5.01 9.05 21.17
N ILE A 339 5.92 8.48 20.39
CA ILE A 339 6.32 7.06 20.49
C ILE A 339 6.98 6.74 21.84
N PRO A 340 7.90 7.56 22.38
CA PRO A 340 8.44 7.30 23.72
C PRO A 340 7.36 7.19 24.79
N THR A 341 6.36 8.10 24.77
CA THR A 341 5.24 8.06 25.72
C THR A 341 4.35 6.83 25.51
N LEU A 342 4.12 6.42 24.27
CA LEU A 342 3.40 5.18 23.99
C LEU A 342 4.12 3.95 24.55
N ILE A 343 5.45 3.91 24.44
CA ILE A 343 6.28 2.84 25.02
C ILE A 343 6.19 2.83 26.55
N GLU A 344 6.21 3.98 27.20
CA GLU A 344 6.01 4.09 28.65
C GLU A 344 4.68 3.49 29.10
N VAL A 345 3.61 3.69 28.32
CA VAL A 345 2.25 3.21 28.62
C VAL A 345 2.07 1.72 28.29
N MET A 346 2.59 1.24 27.17
CA MET A 346 2.25 -0.09 26.62
C MET A 346 3.47 -1.01 26.44
N GLY A 347 4.69 -0.52 26.54
CA GLY A 347 5.91 -1.30 26.25
C GLY A 347 6.12 -2.52 27.16
N ASP A 348 5.70 -2.46 28.41
CA ASP A 348 5.76 -3.61 29.33
C ASP A 348 4.90 -4.81 28.81
N ALA A 349 3.76 -4.54 28.21
CA ALA A 349 2.88 -5.56 27.65
C ALA A 349 3.33 -5.99 26.24
N TYR A 350 3.97 -5.08 25.51
CA TYR A 350 4.37 -5.23 24.12
C TYR A 350 5.81 -4.74 23.92
N PRO A 351 6.81 -5.53 24.36
CA PRO A 351 8.24 -5.14 24.31
C PRO A 351 8.76 -4.92 22.89
N GLU A 352 8.04 -5.41 21.89
CA GLU A 352 8.33 -5.16 20.49
C GLU A 352 8.23 -3.68 20.09
N LEU A 353 7.46 -2.85 20.82
CA LEU A 353 7.41 -1.41 20.59
C LEU A 353 8.75 -0.75 20.88
N GLU A 354 9.35 -1.08 22.03
CA GLU A 354 10.68 -0.58 22.44
C GLU A 354 11.77 -1.07 21.49
N ALA A 355 11.74 -2.37 21.16
CA ALA A 355 12.72 -2.99 20.27
C ALA A 355 12.76 -2.31 18.89
N GLN A 356 11.67 -1.64 18.47
CA GLN A 356 11.53 -1.05 17.15
C GLN A 356 11.27 0.44 17.15
N GLN A 357 11.43 1.09 18.29
CA GLN A 357 11.19 2.52 18.45
C GLN A 357 11.79 3.34 17.32
N GLY A 358 13.08 3.15 17.01
CA GLY A 358 13.77 3.92 15.97
C GLY A 358 13.19 3.74 14.56
N LEU A 359 12.66 2.55 14.24
CA LEU A 359 11.96 2.31 12.97
C LEU A 359 10.60 3.03 12.95
N ILE A 360 9.82 2.87 14.02
CA ILE A 360 8.48 3.46 14.14
C ILE A 360 8.56 4.97 14.00
N GLU A 361 9.43 5.61 14.79
CA GLU A 361 9.64 7.07 14.78
C GLU A 361 10.02 7.56 13.39
N LYS A 362 10.91 6.87 12.72
CA LYS A 362 11.42 7.30 11.42
C LYS A 362 10.38 7.14 10.31
N VAL A 363 9.68 6.00 10.26
CA VAL A 363 8.60 5.76 9.29
C VAL A 363 7.48 6.78 9.46
N MET A 364 7.06 7.01 10.71
CA MET A 364 6.01 8.00 11.00
C MET A 364 6.43 9.40 10.59
N LYS A 365 7.65 9.83 10.96
CA LYS A 365 8.17 11.15 10.62
C LYS A 365 8.20 11.38 9.11
N GLU A 366 8.76 10.44 8.35
CA GLU A 366 8.89 10.58 6.89
C GLU A 366 7.54 10.58 6.16
N GLU A 367 6.60 9.71 6.57
CA GLU A 367 5.23 9.69 6.01
C GLU A 367 4.48 10.98 6.35
N GLU A 368 4.63 11.49 7.56
CA GLU A 368 4.05 12.75 8.02
C GLU A 368 4.60 13.94 7.22
N GLU A 369 5.93 14.08 7.09
CA GLU A 369 6.57 15.12 6.30
C GLU A 369 6.18 15.04 4.82
N SER A 370 6.09 13.82 4.28
CA SER A 370 5.62 13.62 2.90
C SER A 370 4.18 14.08 2.72
N PHE A 371 3.31 13.81 3.69
CA PHE A 371 1.92 14.23 3.64
C PHE A 371 1.77 15.74 3.84
N LEU A 372 2.50 16.35 4.74
CA LEU A 372 2.48 17.82 4.94
C LEU A 372 2.86 18.57 3.66
N ARG A 373 3.89 18.10 2.92
CA ARG A 373 4.23 18.65 1.60
C ARG A 373 3.08 18.50 0.59
N THR A 374 2.38 17.38 0.62
CA THR A 374 1.22 17.13 -0.24
C THR A 374 0.03 17.98 0.16
N LEU A 375 -0.15 18.18 1.47
CA LEU A 375 -1.20 19.03 2.04
C LEU A 375 -1.04 20.49 1.59
N GLU A 376 0.17 21.05 1.69
CA GLU A 376 0.45 22.41 1.18
C GLU A 376 0.19 22.53 -0.33
N THR A 377 0.54 21.51 -1.09
CA THR A 377 0.26 21.47 -2.54
C THR A 377 -1.23 21.43 -2.81
N GLY A 378 -1.97 20.64 -2.03
CA GLY A 378 -3.43 20.55 -2.09
C GLY A 378 -4.11 21.88 -1.79
N ILE A 379 -3.66 22.59 -0.76
CA ILE A 379 -4.16 23.94 -0.42
C ILE A 379 -3.94 24.89 -1.60
N LYS A 380 -2.73 24.97 -2.13
CA LYS A 380 -2.41 25.83 -3.30
C LYS A 380 -3.23 25.47 -4.54
N LEU A 381 -3.54 24.19 -4.74
CA LEU A 381 -4.38 23.75 -5.84
C LEU A 381 -5.85 24.10 -5.61
N LEU A 382 -6.34 23.98 -4.38
CA LEU A 382 -7.68 24.39 -3.99
C LEU A 382 -7.86 25.89 -4.23
N GLU A 383 -6.95 26.71 -3.74
CA GLU A 383 -6.95 28.18 -3.95
C GLU A 383 -7.03 28.58 -5.44
N ARG A 384 -6.35 27.84 -6.32
CA ARG A 384 -6.39 28.08 -7.77
C ARG A 384 -7.70 27.65 -8.44
N ASN A 385 -8.48 26.79 -7.79
CA ASN A 385 -9.74 26.26 -8.28
C ASN A 385 -10.95 26.79 -7.50
N LEU A 386 -10.74 27.79 -6.63
CA LEU A 386 -11.85 28.43 -5.93
C LEU A 386 -12.85 29.02 -6.94
N PRO A 387 -14.16 28.87 -6.71
CA PRO A 387 -15.16 29.50 -7.53
C PRO A 387 -14.97 31.03 -7.62
N GLU A 388 -15.21 31.62 -8.80
CA GLU A 388 -14.97 33.05 -9.03
C GLU A 388 -15.94 33.98 -8.26
N LYS A 389 -17.00 33.44 -7.69
CA LYS A 389 -18.05 34.23 -6.98
C LYS A 389 -18.21 33.73 -5.57
N GLU A 390 -18.42 34.65 -4.64
CA GLU A 390 -18.86 34.39 -3.28
C GLU A 390 -20.17 33.59 -3.28
N GLY A 391 -20.27 32.55 -2.47
CA GLY A 391 -21.38 31.57 -2.52
C GLY A 391 -21.25 30.50 -3.61
N GLY A 392 -20.15 30.45 -4.34
CA GLY A 392 -19.87 29.44 -5.35
C GLY A 392 -19.68 28.04 -4.76
N VAL A 393 -19.91 27.02 -5.61
CA VAL A 393 -19.78 25.62 -5.24
C VAL A 393 -18.60 24.99 -6.01
N LEU A 394 -17.63 24.46 -5.29
CA LEU A 394 -16.53 23.68 -5.89
C LEU A 394 -17.08 22.35 -6.41
N SER A 395 -16.75 21.97 -7.65
CA SER A 395 -17.27 20.73 -8.22
C SER A 395 -16.77 19.49 -7.45
N GLY A 396 -17.65 18.48 -7.32
CA GLY A 396 -17.32 17.22 -6.67
C GLY A 396 -16.14 16.48 -7.34
N GLU A 397 -15.98 16.61 -8.66
CA GLU A 397 -14.86 16.04 -9.41
C GLU A 397 -13.52 16.68 -9.00
N VAL A 398 -13.46 18.01 -8.82
CA VAL A 398 -12.25 18.71 -8.35
C VAL A 398 -11.96 18.34 -6.91
N ALA A 399 -12.97 18.31 -6.04
CA ALA A 399 -12.82 17.88 -4.65
C ALA A 399 -12.33 16.41 -4.56
N PHE A 400 -12.87 15.54 -5.40
CA PHE A 400 -12.42 14.15 -5.49
C PHE A 400 -10.98 14.02 -6.00
N LYS A 401 -10.57 14.81 -6.99
CA LYS A 401 -9.19 14.84 -7.48
C LYS A 401 -8.21 15.33 -6.41
N LEU A 402 -8.59 16.33 -5.62
CA LEU A 402 -7.82 16.77 -4.46
C LEU A 402 -7.64 15.62 -3.46
N TYR A 403 -8.70 14.88 -3.19
CA TYR A 403 -8.69 13.74 -2.29
C TYR A 403 -7.87 12.56 -2.84
N ASP A 404 -8.18 12.09 -4.03
CA ASP A 404 -7.63 10.85 -4.60
C ASP A 404 -6.15 11.00 -5.02
N THR A 405 -5.82 12.10 -5.68
CA THR A 405 -4.47 12.33 -6.23
C THR A 405 -3.51 12.95 -5.22
N PHE A 406 -3.98 13.89 -4.42
CA PHE A 406 -3.15 14.67 -3.49
C PHE A 406 -3.37 14.25 -2.04
N GLY A 407 -4.31 13.35 -1.75
CA GLY A 407 -4.66 12.95 -0.39
C GLY A 407 -5.19 14.10 0.45
N PHE A 408 -5.79 15.10 -0.20
CA PHE A 408 -6.34 16.30 0.44
C PHE A 408 -7.80 16.03 0.83
N PRO A 409 -8.12 15.95 2.11
CA PRO A 409 -9.44 15.46 2.56
C PRO A 409 -10.58 16.43 2.23
N LEU A 410 -11.78 15.87 2.03
CA LEU A 410 -12.96 16.67 1.68
C LEU A 410 -13.33 17.69 2.77
N ASP A 411 -13.30 17.29 4.04
CA ASP A 411 -13.63 18.15 5.17
C ASP A 411 -12.67 19.35 5.32
N LEU A 412 -11.39 19.18 4.98
CA LEU A 412 -10.46 20.29 4.88
C LEU A 412 -10.77 21.18 3.68
N THR A 413 -11.16 20.58 2.56
CA THR A 413 -11.67 21.32 1.39
C THR A 413 -12.89 22.15 1.77
N GLU A 414 -13.86 21.57 2.47
CA GLU A 414 -15.08 22.27 2.93
C GLU A 414 -14.76 23.36 3.97
N LEU A 415 -13.79 23.13 4.86
CA LEU A 415 -13.39 24.14 5.83
C LEU A 415 -12.85 25.38 5.14
N ILE A 416 -11.88 25.21 4.23
CA ILE A 416 -11.28 26.32 3.49
C ILE A 416 -12.32 27.03 2.62
N LEU A 417 -13.19 26.30 1.93
CA LEU A 417 -14.27 26.88 1.15
C LEU A 417 -15.22 27.71 2.02
N ARG A 418 -15.53 27.23 3.22
CA ARG A 418 -16.41 27.93 4.17
C ARG A 418 -15.78 29.23 4.67
N GLU A 419 -14.47 29.27 4.87
CA GLU A 419 -13.74 30.50 5.20
C GLU A 419 -13.84 31.55 4.08
N HIS A 420 -13.99 31.10 2.83
CA HIS A 420 -14.21 31.95 1.65
C HIS A 420 -15.68 32.18 1.32
N GLY A 421 -16.64 31.79 2.19
CA GLY A 421 -18.07 31.89 1.93
C GLY A 421 -18.58 30.98 0.82
N MET A 422 -17.89 29.86 0.54
CA MET A 422 -18.14 28.91 -0.52
C MET A 422 -18.48 27.52 0.04
N SER A 423 -18.87 26.57 -0.84
CA SER A 423 -19.16 25.20 -0.46
C SER A 423 -18.61 24.19 -1.49
N ALA A 424 -18.62 22.90 -1.14
CA ALA A 424 -18.26 21.82 -2.05
C ALA A 424 -19.52 21.05 -2.49
N ASP A 425 -19.51 20.53 -3.72
CA ASP A 425 -20.48 19.54 -4.19
C ASP A 425 -20.16 18.16 -3.59
N VAL A 426 -20.63 17.94 -2.37
CA VAL A 426 -20.43 16.69 -1.62
C VAL A 426 -21.13 15.52 -2.32
N ALA A 427 -22.27 15.74 -2.96
CA ALA A 427 -22.96 14.69 -3.69
C ALA A 427 -22.16 14.20 -4.90
N GLY A 428 -21.60 15.12 -5.68
CA GLY A 428 -20.69 14.79 -6.78
C GLY A 428 -19.41 14.12 -6.33
N PHE A 429 -18.81 14.59 -5.21
CA PHE A 429 -17.66 13.93 -4.59
C PHE A 429 -17.95 12.47 -4.21
N ASN A 430 -19.08 12.24 -3.52
CA ASN A 430 -19.48 10.90 -3.10
C ASN A 430 -19.78 9.98 -4.29
N ALA A 431 -20.30 10.52 -5.39
CA ALA A 431 -20.51 9.75 -6.62
C ALA A 431 -19.17 9.28 -7.25
N GLU A 432 -18.16 10.14 -7.28
CA GLU A 432 -16.81 9.76 -7.75
C GLU A 432 -16.13 8.78 -6.80
N MET A 433 -16.29 8.97 -5.50
CA MET A 433 -15.80 8.06 -4.46
C MET A 433 -16.43 6.67 -4.62
N GLN A 434 -17.74 6.60 -4.88
CA GLN A 434 -18.44 5.34 -5.08
C GLN A 434 -17.96 4.63 -6.35
N LYS A 435 -17.73 5.36 -7.44
CA LYS A 435 -17.12 4.80 -8.66
C LYS A 435 -15.74 4.20 -8.41
N GLN A 436 -14.93 4.84 -7.55
CA GLN A 436 -13.63 4.30 -7.15
C GLN A 436 -13.77 3.04 -6.29
N LYS A 437 -14.67 3.06 -5.29
CA LYS A 437 -14.97 1.91 -4.42
C LYS A 437 -15.48 0.73 -5.25
N ASP A 438 -16.38 0.96 -6.18
CA ASP A 438 -16.92 -0.08 -7.05
C ASP A 438 -15.86 -0.67 -7.99
N ARG A 439 -14.96 0.18 -8.52
CA ARG A 439 -13.79 -0.28 -9.28
C ARG A 439 -12.86 -1.15 -8.42
N ALA A 440 -12.59 -0.75 -7.20
CA ALA A 440 -11.76 -1.50 -6.25
C ALA A 440 -12.44 -2.82 -5.82
N ARG A 441 -13.75 -2.77 -5.50
CA ARG A 441 -14.55 -3.93 -5.11
C ARG A 441 -14.67 -4.96 -6.24
N ASN A 442 -14.97 -4.49 -7.45
CA ASN A 442 -15.03 -5.34 -8.65
C ASN A 442 -13.64 -5.90 -9.04
N ALA A 443 -12.56 -5.27 -8.62
CA ALA A 443 -11.21 -5.78 -8.82
C ALA A 443 -10.85 -6.91 -7.82
N ALA A 444 -11.43 -6.91 -6.63
CA ALA A 444 -11.08 -7.79 -5.51
C ALA A 444 -12.09 -8.91 -5.23
N ALA A 445 -13.28 -8.89 -5.86
CA ALA A 445 -14.33 -9.87 -5.58
C ALA A 445 -13.90 -11.28 -6.03
N VAL A 446 -13.70 -12.17 -5.06
CA VAL A 446 -13.51 -13.61 -5.21
C VAL A 446 -14.67 -14.28 -4.49
N GLU A 447 -15.51 -15.00 -5.22
CA GLU A 447 -16.57 -15.82 -4.65
C GLU A 447 -16.07 -17.26 -4.51
N THR A 448 -15.89 -17.70 -3.27
CA THR A 448 -15.49 -19.09 -2.96
C THR A 448 -16.73 -19.90 -2.59
N GLY A 449 -16.91 -21.03 -3.24
CA GLY A 449 -17.91 -22.04 -2.84
C GLY A 449 -17.53 -22.76 -1.54
N ASP A 450 -18.45 -23.55 -1.03
CA ASP A 450 -18.20 -24.43 0.12
C ASP A 450 -17.31 -25.62 -0.26
N TRP A 451 -16.55 -26.13 0.71
CA TRP A 451 -15.72 -27.32 0.53
C TRP A 451 -16.58 -28.59 0.37
N THR A 452 -16.39 -29.28 -0.74
CA THR A 452 -16.93 -30.61 -0.95
C THR A 452 -15.88 -31.65 -0.53
N LYS A 453 -16.19 -32.45 0.48
CA LYS A 453 -15.33 -33.49 1.00
C LYS A 453 -15.37 -34.72 0.07
N VAL A 454 -14.20 -35.32 -0.20
CA VAL A 454 -14.04 -36.53 -1.02
C VAL A 454 -13.53 -37.68 -0.13
N HIS A 455 -12.41 -37.45 0.56
CA HIS A 455 -11.83 -38.42 1.48
C HIS A 455 -11.59 -37.84 2.86
N ASP A 456 -11.59 -38.72 3.88
CA ASP A 456 -11.09 -38.40 5.22
C ASP A 456 -9.56 -38.42 5.23
N GLY A 457 -8.94 -37.55 6.00
CA GLY A 457 -7.49 -37.50 6.19
C GLY A 457 -6.99 -36.09 6.49
N GLU A 458 -5.77 -36.06 7.02
CA GLU A 458 -5.04 -34.83 7.26
C GLU A 458 -4.04 -34.60 6.10
N PRO A 459 -3.85 -33.37 5.63
CA PRO A 459 -2.89 -33.06 4.58
C PRO A 459 -1.45 -33.10 5.10
N GLU A 460 -0.57 -33.77 4.38
CA GLU A 460 0.88 -33.84 4.67
C GLU A 460 1.67 -33.13 3.59
N PHE A 461 2.59 -32.23 3.98
CA PHE A 461 3.53 -31.61 3.07
C PHE A 461 4.87 -32.36 3.06
N VAL A 462 5.28 -32.83 1.88
CA VAL A 462 6.52 -33.61 1.68
C VAL A 462 7.54 -32.92 0.75
N GLY A 463 7.23 -31.71 0.31
CA GLY A 463 7.97 -30.99 -0.74
C GLY A 463 9.34 -30.46 -0.35
N TYR A 464 9.83 -30.69 0.86
CA TYR A 464 11.24 -30.50 1.21
C TYR A 464 12.13 -31.63 0.71
N ASP A 465 11.58 -32.84 0.62
CA ASP A 465 12.32 -34.07 0.31
C ASP A 465 11.90 -34.69 -1.02
N GLU A 466 10.66 -34.47 -1.44
CA GLU A 466 10.06 -35.09 -2.60
C GLU A 466 9.56 -34.05 -3.62
N THR A 467 9.76 -34.37 -4.89
CA THR A 467 9.24 -33.58 -6.02
C THR A 467 8.01 -34.22 -6.65
N GLU A 468 7.67 -35.44 -6.23
CA GLU A 468 6.56 -36.22 -6.72
C GLU A 468 6.06 -37.12 -5.58
N SER A 469 4.74 -37.23 -5.39
CA SER A 469 4.13 -38.10 -4.40
C SER A 469 2.79 -38.65 -4.91
N THR A 470 2.36 -39.80 -4.33
CA THR A 470 0.99 -40.27 -4.54
C THR A 470 0.05 -39.62 -3.53
N ALA A 471 -1.13 -39.19 -3.98
CA ALA A 471 -2.10 -38.48 -3.15
C ALA A 471 -3.54 -38.80 -3.52
N HIS A 472 -4.44 -38.73 -2.54
CA HIS A 472 -5.88 -38.62 -2.74
C HIS A 472 -6.33 -37.17 -2.60
N ILE A 473 -7.42 -36.82 -3.27
CA ILE A 473 -8.09 -35.54 -3.07
C ILE A 473 -8.92 -35.64 -1.79
N LEU A 474 -8.60 -34.86 -0.78
CA LEU A 474 -9.37 -34.80 0.47
C LEU A 474 -10.65 -33.98 0.28
N ARG A 475 -10.54 -32.81 -0.32
CA ARG A 475 -11.65 -31.90 -0.58
C ARG A 475 -11.36 -30.98 -1.75
N TYR A 476 -12.43 -30.41 -2.33
CA TYR A 476 -12.33 -29.41 -3.39
C TYR A 476 -13.46 -28.38 -3.26
N ARG A 477 -13.29 -27.24 -3.91
CA ARG A 477 -14.34 -26.24 -4.09
C ARG A 477 -14.16 -25.46 -5.39
N ALA A 478 -15.27 -24.90 -5.92
CA ALA A 478 -15.23 -23.99 -7.05
C ALA A 478 -14.97 -22.56 -6.56
N VAL A 479 -14.23 -21.78 -7.35
CA VAL A 479 -13.95 -20.37 -7.09
C VAL A 479 -14.26 -19.58 -8.34
N LYS A 480 -15.05 -18.51 -8.19
CA LYS A 480 -15.36 -17.55 -9.23
C LYS A 480 -14.66 -16.24 -8.98
N GLN A 481 -13.85 -15.83 -9.93
CA GLN A 481 -13.15 -14.54 -9.89
C GLN A 481 -13.39 -13.80 -11.19
N LYS A 482 -14.21 -12.74 -11.16
CA LYS A 482 -14.60 -11.95 -12.34
C LYS A 482 -15.25 -12.81 -13.44
N LYS A 483 -14.50 -13.13 -14.50
CA LYS A 483 -14.93 -13.95 -15.64
C LYS A 483 -14.26 -15.31 -15.70
N SER A 484 -13.44 -15.66 -14.72
CA SER A 484 -12.74 -16.94 -14.64
C SER A 484 -13.32 -17.79 -13.50
N GLU A 485 -13.51 -19.06 -13.79
CA GLU A 485 -13.85 -20.09 -12.82
C GLU A 485 -12.68 -21.07 -12.75
N PHE A 486 -12.29 -21.43 -11.54
CA PHE A 486 -11.24 -22.41 -11.28
C PHE A 486 -11.58 -23.18 -9.99
N TYR A 487 -10.82 -24.23 -9.74
CA TYR A 487 -11.05 -25.11 -8.60
C TYR A 487 -9.87 -25.03 -7.64
N GLN A 488 -10.17 -25.18 -6.38
CA GLN A 488 -9.23 -25.36 -5.29
C GLN A 488 -9.32 -26.81 -4.81
N ILE A 489 -8.17 -27.46 -4.68
CA ILE A 489 -8.07 -28.87 -4.30
C ILE A 489 -7.10 -28.99 -3.13
N VAL A 490 -7.45 -29.77 -2.11
CA VAL A 490 -6.58 -30.17 -1.00
C VAL A 490 -6.23 -31.64 -1.15
N LEU A 491 -4.94 -31.96 -1.10
CA LEU A 491 -4.40 -33.31 -1.25
C LEU A 491 -4.05 -33.92 0.11
N SER A 492 -4.13 -35.25 0.23
CA SER A 492 -3.69 -35.99 1.41
C SER A 492 -2.17 -35.94 1.62
N ARG A 493 -1.40 -35.90 0.53
CA ARG A 493 0.06 -35.78 0.54
C ARG A 493 0.51 -34.94 -0.63
N SER A 494 1.29 -33.91 -0.37
CA SER A 494 1.61 -32.91 -1.41
C SER A 494 3.09 -32.55 -1.42
N PRO A 495 3.76 -32.65 -2.59
CA PRO A 495 5.10 -32.10 -2.79
C PRO A 495 5.08 -30.61 -3.13
N PHE A 496 3.88 -30.01 -3.37
CA PHE A 496 3.72 -28.63 -3.77
C PHE A 496 3.91 -27.68 -2.58
N TYR A 497 4.88 -26.80 -2.67
CA TYR A 497 5.05 -25.70 -1.73
C TYR A 497 3.92 -24.69 -1.91
N ALA A 498 3.21 -24.39 -0.84
CA ALA A 498 2.17 -23.36 -0.85
C ALA A 498 2.81 -21.99 -0.57
N GLU A 499 2.35 -20.97 -1.29
CA GLU A 499 2.87 -19.60 -1.15
C GLU A 499 2.94 -19.15 0.31
N MET A 500 4.16 -18.87 0.78
CA MET A 500 4.42 -18.44 2.15
C MET A 500 5.80 -17.77 2.24
N GLY A 501 5.97 -16.82 3.19
CA GLY A 501 7.26 -16.18 3.46
C GLY A 501 7.85 -15.40 2.27
N GLY A 502 7.02 -15.04 1.29
CA GLY A 502 7.42 -14.35 0.06
C GLY A 502 7.82 -15.29 -1.08
N GLN A 503 7.96 -16.61 -0.85
CA GLN A 503 8.16 -17.57 -1.94
C GLN A 503 6.82 -17.91 -2.58
N VAL A 504 6.74 -17.86 -3.92
CA VAL A 504 5.54 -18.24 -4.70
C VAL A 504 5.23 -19.73 -4.53
N GLY A 505 3.97 -20.07 -4.70
CA GLY A 505 3.53 -21.46 -4.73
C GLY A 505 4.03 -22.21 -5.95
N ASP A 506 4.18 -23.52 -5.83
CA ASP A 506 4.56 -24.37 -6.93
C ASP A 506 3.43 -24.54 -7.95
N SER A 507 3.83 -24.75 -9.17
CA SER A 507 3.00 -25.28 -10.23
C SER A 507 3.42 -26.71 -10.61
N GLY A 508 2.55 -27.41 -11.34
CA GLY A 508 2.85 -28.78 -11.77
C GLY A 508 1.60 -29.51 -12.21
N TRP A 509 1.50 -30.78 -11.91
CA TRP A 509 0.43 -31.63 -12.44
C TRP A 509 -0.07 -32.64 -11.41
N LEU A 510 -1.38 -32.92 -11.47
CA LEU A 510 -2.02 -34.09 -10.87
C LEU A 510 -2.31 -35.08 -12.00
N ILE A 511 -1.70 -36.25 -11.96
CA ILE A 511 -1.79 -37.27 -12.98
C ILE A 511 -2.58 -38.45 -12.39
N SER A 512 -3.74 -38.78 -12.98
CA SER A 512 -4.55 -39.90 -12.54
C SER A 512 -3.99 -41.23 -13.07
N GLU A 513 -4.35 -42.34 -12.46
CA GLU A 513 -4.02 -43.68 -12.94
C GLU A 513 -4.56 -43.94 -14.36
N THR A 514 -5.63 -43.26 -14.75
CA THR A 514 -6.21 -43.35 -16.12
C THR A 514 -5.52 -42.44 -17.14
N GLY A 515 -4.50 -41.67 -16.72
CA GLY A 515 -3.72 -40.81 -17.61
C GLY A 515 -4.30 -39.40 -17.77
N ASP A 516 -5.33 -39.02 -17.00
CA ASP A 516 -5.78 -37.62 -16.93
C ASP A 516 -4.67 -36.74 -16.32
N ASN A 517 -4.31 -35.69 -17.04
CA ASN A 517 -3.32 -34.74 -16.60
C ASN A 517 -3.97 -33.39 -16.29
N ILE A 518 -4.01 -33.03 -15.01
CA ILE A 518 -4.61 -31.80 -14.50
C ILE A 518 -3.50 -30.84 -14.10
N GLU A 519 -3.40 -29.72 -14.81
CA GLU A 519 -2.44 -28.68 -14.48
C GLU A 519 -2.82 -28.01 -13.15
N VAL A 520 -1.88 -27.98 -12.21
CA VAL A 520 -1.87 -27.13 -11.04
C VAL A 520 -1.08 -25.88 -11.42
N PHE A 521 -1.77 -24.78 -11.66
CA PHE A 521 -1.11 -23.56 -12.14
C PHE A 521 -0.53 -22.70 -11.01
N ASP A 522 -0.96 -22.92 -9.77
CA ASP A 522 -0.45 -22.25 -8.55
C ASP A 522 -0.84 -23.06 -7.30
N THR A 523 -0.13 -22.86 -6.21
CA THR A 523 -0.43 -23.45 -4.89
C THR A 523 -0.41 -22.36 -3.84
N LYS A 524 -1.56 -22.10 -3.22
CA LYS A 524 -1.74 -21.08 -2.21
C LYS A 524 -1.84 -21.68 -0.82
N ARG A 525 -1.44 -20.92 0.15
CA ARG A 525 -1.72 -21.24 1.55
C ARG A 525 -3.03 -20.56 1.95
N GLU A 526 -3.95 -21.34 2.48
CA GLU A 526 -5.14 -20.84 3.14
C GLU A 526 -5.12 -21.36 4.55
N ASN A 527 -4.80 -20.49 5.50
CA ASN A 527 -4.49 -20.86 6.87
C ASN A 527 -3.34 -21.91 6.90
N ASN A 528 -3.59 -23.11 7.41
CA ASN A 528 -2.59 -24.18 7.43
C ASN A 528 -2.72 -25.18 6.27
N LEU A 529 -3.59 -24.91 5.28
CA LEU A 529 -3.85 -25.81 4.16
C LEU A 529 -3.06 -25.39 2.93
N ALA A 530 -2.42 -26.34 2.29
CA ALA A 530 -1.90 -26.20 0.92
C ALA A 530 -3.07 -26.41 -0.06
N VAL A 531 -3.43 -25.36 -0.79
CA VAL A 531 -4.56 -25.36 -1.71
C VAL A 531 -4.04 -25.27 -3.13
N HIS A 532 -4.27 -26.31 -3.93
CA HIS A 532 -3.81 -26.44 -5.32
C HIS A 532 -4.87 -25.86 -6.26
N LEU A 533 -4.47 -24.92 -7.13
CA LEU A 533 -5.37 -24.22 -8.03
C LEU A 533 -5.35 -24.88 -9.40
N THR A 534 -6.52 -25.33 -9.88
CA THR A 534 -6.67 -26.01 -11.17
C THR A 534 -7.80 -25.41 -11.99
N LYS A 535 -7.67 -25.39 -13.33
CA LYS A 535 -8.73 -24.89 -14.23
C LYS A 535 -9.87 -25.88 -14.44
N LYS A 536 -9.65 -27.14 -14.10
CA LYS A 536 -10.65 -28.22 -14.25
C LYS A 536 -10.46 -29.25 -13.15
N LEU A 537 -11.53 -29.97 -12.79
CA LEU A 537 -11.46 -31.12 -11.91
C LEU A 537 -11.11 -32.38 -12.70
N PRO A 538 -10.47 -33.40 -12.04
CA PRO A 538 -10.35 -34.74 -12.58
C PRO A 538 -11.72 -35.39 -12.83
N GLN A 539 -11.80 -36.33 -13.78
CA GLN A 539 -13.04 -37.07 -14.07
C GLN A 539 -13.42 -37.98 -12.90
N ASN A 540 -12.43 -38.58 -12.25
CA ASN A 540 -12.61 -39.40 -11.05
C ASN A 540 -11.90 -38.74 -9.87
N LEU A 541 -12.68 -38.17 -8.94
CA LEU A 541 -12.18 -37.48 -7.74
C LEU A 541 -11.73 -38.47 -6.64
N GLU A 542 -12.27 -39.69 -6.62
CA GLU A 542 -11.96 -40.70 -5.60
C GLU A 542 -10.68 -41.50 -5.93
N GLY A 543 -10.10 -41.27 -7.12
CA GLY A 543 -8.91 -42.01 -7.57
C GLY A 543 -7.62 -41.61 -6.86
N LEU A 544 -6.59 -42.39 -7.11
CA LEU A 544 -5.22 -42.08 -6.71
C LEU A 544 -4.56 -41.20 -7.80
N PHE A 545 -3.83 -40.19 -7.35
CA PHE A 545 -3.12 -39.27 -8.23
C PHE A 545 -1.64 -39.28 -7.94
N THR A 546 -0.84 -39.13 -8.99
CA THR A 546 0.55 -38.73 -8.86
C THR A 546 0.58 -37.18 -8.87
N ALA A 547 0.91 -36.59 -7.75
CA ALA A 547 1.13 -35.16 -7.59
C ALA A 547 2.60 -34.86 -7.91
N LYS A 548 2.86 -34.08 -8.95
CA LYS A 548 4.21 -33.82 -9.48
C LYS A 548 4.41 -32.34 -9.73
N ILE A 549 5.45 -31.76 -9.13
CA ILE A 549 5.80 -30.35 -9.32
C ILE A 549 6.58 -30.11 -10.63
N ASP A 550 6.56 -28.87 -11.11
CA ASP A 550 7.46 -28.36 -12.13
C ASP A 550 8.86 -28.13 -11.50
N THR A 551 9.72 -29.11 -11.64
CA THR A 551 11.05 -29.14 -11.02
C THR A 551 11.98 -28.03 -11.53
N ASP A 552 11.80 -27.57 -12.76
CA ASP A 552 12.63 -26.49 -13.33
C ASP A 552 12.27 -25.15 -12.68
N LYS A 553 10.98 -24.88 -12.55
CA LYS A 553 10.52 -23.67 -11.82
C LYS A 553 10.89 -23.73 -10.34
N ARG A 554 10.69 -24.87 -9.69
CA ARG A 554 11.08 -25.07 -8.29
C ARG A 554 12.57 -24.78 -8.09
N THR A 555 13.44 -25.37 -8.93
CA THR A 555 14.90 -25.16 -8.83
C THR A 555 15.27 -23.69 -9.04
N ALA A 556 14.66 -23.01 -10.02
CA ALA A 556 14.89 -21.58 -10.23
C ALA A 556 14.43 -20.74 -9.02
N THR A 557 13.28 -21.08 -8.43
CA THR A 557 12.79 -20.42 -7.21
C THR A 557 13.73 -20.65 -6.03
N GLU A 558 14.23 -21.88 -5.84
CA GLU A 558 15.18 -22.23 -4.79
C GLU A 558 16.53 -21.50 -4.93
N CYS A 559 17.00 -21.32 -6.18
CA CYS A 559 18.19 -20.50 -6.46
C CYS A 559 17.97 -19.05 -6.02
N ASN A 560 16.84 -18.47 -6.40
CA ASN A 560 16.47 -17.12 -6.01
C ASN A 560 16.26 -17.00 -4.48
N HIS A 561 15.63 -17.97 -3.84
CA HIS A 561 15.38 -17.95 -2.40
C HIS A 561 16.70 -18.06 -1.63
N SER A 562 17.58 -18.99 -2.00
CA SER A 562 18.87 -19.14 -1.34
C SER A 562 19.77 -17.92 -1.57
N ALA A 563 19.72 -17.31 -2.76
CA ALA A 563 20.40 -16.04 -3.03
C ALA A 563 19.84 -14.88 -2.19
N THR A 564 18.55 -14.90 -1.84
CA THR A 564 17.95 -13.88 -0.97
C THR A 564 18.59 -13.90 0.42
N HIS A 565 18.82 -15.08 1.01
CA HIS A 565 19.52 -15.22 2.30
C HIS A 565 20.95 -14.68 2.23
N LEU A 566 21.71 -15.07 1.20
CA LEU A 566 23.07 -14.58 1.02
C LEU A 566 23.13 -13.07 0.80
N MET A 567 22.17 -12.53 0.06
CA MET A 567 22.06 -11.10 -0.20
C MET A 567 21.68 -10.32 1.06
N HIS A 568 20.76 -10.84 1.87
CA HIS A 568 20.36 -10.22 3.13
C HIS A 568 21.56 -10.06 4.06
N GLU A 569 22.35 -11.12 4.23
CA GLU A 569 23.59 -11.05 5.01
C GLU A 569 24.58 -10.05 4.40
N ALA A 570 24.81 -10.09 3.08
CA ALA A 570 25.71 -9.17 2.40
C ALA A 570 25.27 -7.70 2.52
N LEU A 571 23.97 -7.42 2.47
CA LEU A 571 23.42 -6.08 2.71
C LEU A 571 23.71 -5.58 4.13
N ARG A 572 23.56 -6.45 5.14
CA ARG A 572 23.92 -6.10 6.53
C ARG A 572 25.40 -5.84 6.71
N GLU A 573 26.24 -6.63 6.05
CA GLU A 573 27.70 -6.44 6.08
C GLU A 573 28.16 -5.14 5.39
N VAL A 574 27.47 -4.71 4.32
CA VAL A 574 27.85 -3.52 3.55
C VAL A 574 27.20 -2.25 4.12
N LEU A 575 25.91 -2.30 4.45
CA LEU A 575 25.13 -1.13 4.84
C LEU A 575 24.98 -0.98 6.37
N GLY A 576 25.17 -2.07 7.11
CA GLY A 576 25.04 -2.08 8.57
C GLY A 576 23.86 -2.88 9.11
N ASN A 577 23.87 -3.11 10.43
CA ASN A 577 22.91 -3.99 11.12
C ASN A 577 21.45 -3.46 11.16
N HIS A 578 21.21 -2.22 10.75
CA HIS A 578 19.86 -1.66 10.62
C HIS A 578 19.08 -2.22 9.43
N VAL A 579 19.76 -2.96 8.54
CA VAL A 579 19.10 -3.65 7.42
C VAL A 579 18.31 -4.83 7.97
N GLU A 580 16.99 -4.75 7.81
CA GLU A 580 16.04 -5.81 8.15
C GLU A 580 15.09 -6.02 6.99
N GLN A 581 14.69 -7.25 6.76
CA GLN A 581 13.69 -7.56 5.74
C GLN A 581 12.33 -6.95 6.12
N LYS A 582 11.74 -6.20 5.20
CA LYS A 582 10.39 -5.62 5.32
C LYS A 582 9.39 -6.26 4.36
N GLY A 583 9.87 -7.01 3.39
CA GLY A 583 9.09 -7.79 2.46
C GLY A 583 10.01 -8.62 1.58
N SER A 584 9.47 -9.71 1.06
CA SER A 584 10.15 -10.57 0.11
C SER A 584 9.17 -11.06 -0.94
N TYR A 585 9.66 -11.28 -2.15
CA TYR A 585 8.96 -11.99 -3.19
C TYR A 585 9.97 -12.79 -4.00
N VAL A 586 9.79 -14.09 -4.04
CA VAL A 586 10.73 -15.02 -4.68
C VAL A 586 9.97 -15.89 -5.67
N SER A 587 10.28 -15.74 -6.95
CA SER A 587 9.71 -16.48 -8.07
C SER A 587 10.82 -17.12 -8.92
N PRO A 588 10.49 -17.97 -9.90
CA PRO A 588 11.49 -18.49 -10.85
C PRO A 588 12.24 -17.40 -11.62
N GLU A 589 11.59 -16.26 -11.88
CA GLU A 589 12.11 -15.19 -12.74
C GLU A 589 12.92 -14.15 -11.98
N VAL A 590 12.56 -13.88 -10.72
CA VAL A 590 13.13 -12.75 -9.97
C VAL A 590 12.98 -12.96 -8.47
N LEU A 591 13.96 -12.48 -7.72
CA LEU A 591 13.82 -12.21 -6.30
C LEU A 591 13.66 -10.72 -6.08
N ARG A 592 12.75 -10.33 -5.20
CA ARG A 592 12.58 -8.96 -4.70
C ARG A 592 12.75 -8.96 -3.20
N PHE A 593 13.53 -8.02 -2.72
CA PHE A 593 13.84 -7.88 -1.30
C PHE A 593 13.63 -6.45 -0.87
N ASP A 594 12.67 -6.25 0.01
CA ASP A 594 12.36 -4.96 0.61
C ASP A 594 13.02 -4.89 1.99
N PHE A 595 13.80 -3.86 2.23
CA PHE A 595 14.59 -3.75 3.45
C PHE A 595 14.65 -2.32 3.98
N SER A 596 14.86 -2.21 5.30
CA SER A 596 15.06 -0.91 5.95
C SER A 596 16.39 -0.30 5.56
N HIS A 597 16.32 0.81 4.81
CA HIS A 597 17.48 1.66 4.49
C HIS A 597 17.00 3.03 4.02
N PHE A 598 17.71 4.08 4.41
CA PHE A 598 17.18 5.44 4.38
C PHE A 598 17.67 6.27 3.21
N GLN A 599 18.68 5.81 2.51
CA GLN A 599 19.23 6.52 1.36
C GLN A 599 19.38 5.60 0.17
N LYS A 600 19.50 6.18 -1.01
CA LYS A 600 19.77 5.43 -2.23
C LYS A 600 21.13 4.74 -2.11
N MET A 601 21.20 3.46 -2.46
CA MET A 601 22.48 2.77 -2.53
C MET A 601 23.33 3.33 -3.65
N THR A 602 24.62 3.48 -3.39
CA THR A 602 25.60 3.87 -4.42
C THR A 602 25.92 2.69 -5.34
N PRO A 603 26.41 2.94 -6.56
CA PRO A 603 26.87 1.87 -7.45
C PRO A 603 27.96 0.99 -6.81
N GLU A 604 28.82 1.60 -5.96
CA GLU A 604 29.90 0.92 -5.23
C GLU A 604 29.33 -0.02 -4.17
N GLU A 605 28.32 0.40 -3.42
CA GLU A 605 27.63 -0.44 -2.42
C GLU A 605 26.91 -1.61 -3.11
N ILE A 606 26.19 -1.36 -4.20
CA ILE A 606 25.54 -2.42 -4.99
C ILE A 606 26.58 -3.43 -5.47
N ARG A 607 27.72 -2.96 -6.00
CA ARG A 607 28.80 -3.83 -6.45
C ARG A 607 29.42 -4.63 -5.30
N ALA A 608 29.59 -4.01 -4.13
CA ALA A 608 30.13 -4.69 -2.95
C ALA A 608 29.18 -5.83 -2.49
N VAL A 609 27.87 -5.61 -2.50
CA VAL A 609 26.89 -6.65 -2.21
C VAL A 609 26.97 -7.79 -3.24
N GLU A 610 27.00 -7.47 -4.55
CA GLU A 610 27.14 -8.48 -5.60
C GLU A 610 28.41 -9.33 -5.45
N VAL A 611 29.53 -8.70 -5.12
CA VAL A 611 30.81 -9.40 -4.90
C VAL A 611 30.68 -10.36 -3.73
N LYS A 612 30.16 -9.91 -2.59
CA LYS A 612 30.00 -10.76 -1.39
C LYS A 612 29.08 -11.95 -1.64
N VAL A 613 27.93 -11.73 -2.30
CA VAL A 613 27.02 -12.81 -2.68
C VAL A 613 27.73 -13.81 -3.60
N THR A 614 28.46 -13.32 -4.61
CA THR A 614 29.19 -14.17 -5.55
C THR A 614 30.30 -14.99 -4.86
N GLU A 615 30.98 -14.42 -3.88
CA GLU A 615 32.01 -15.13 -3.07
C GLU A 615 31.33 -16.28 -2.27
N LYS A 616 30.20 -16.04 -1.64
CA LYS A 616 29.44 -17.07 -0.91
C LYS A 616 28.90 -18.16 -1.85
N ILE A 617 28.49 -17.80 -3.08
CA ILE A 617 28.12 -18.77 -4.12
C ILE A 617 29.31 -19.65 -4.48
N ARG A 618 30.49 -19.07 -4.75
CA ARG A 618 31.72 -19.78 -5.10
C ARG A 618 32.23 -20.68 -3.98
N SER A 619 31.96 -20.31 -2.72
CA SER A 619 32.33 -21.14 -1.57
C SER A 619 31.56 -22.47 -1.52
N ASN A 620 30.50 -22.59 -2.28
CA ASN A 620 29.71 -23.80 -2.42
C ASN A 620 29.31 -24.42 -1.08
N PHE A 621 28.84 -23.61 -0.14
CA PHE A 621 28.37 -24.07 1.16
C PHE A 621 27.19 -25.03 0.99
N PRO A 622 27.22 -26.22 1.65
CA PRO A 622 26.07 -27.09 1.68
C PRO A 622 24.96 -26.44 2.53
N ILE A 623 23.72 -26.83 2.28
CA ILE A 623 22.62 -26.48 3.16
C ILE A 623 22.74 -27.24 4.48
N GLU A 624 22.60 -26.55 5.59
CA GLU A 624 22.39 -27.13 6.92
C GLU A 624 20.95 -26.77 7.35
N GLU A 625 20.09 -27.78 7.41
CA GLU A 625 18.67 -27.62 7.71
C GLU A 625 18.33 -28.35 9.02
N HIS A 626 17.64 -27.64 9.92
CA HIS A 626 17.08 -28.24 11.14
C HIS A 626 15.59 -27.86 11.22
N ARG A 627 14.70 -28.86 11.22
CA ARG A 627 13.24 -28.68 11.04
C ARG A 627 12.48 -28.46 12.35
N HIS A 628 13.06 -28.85 13.47
CA HIS A 628 12.43 -28.77 14.81
C HIS A 628 13.47 -28.23 15.79
N VAL A 629 13.59 -26.90 15.84
CA VAL A 629 14.50 -26.22 16.78
C VAL A 629 13.67 -25.32 17.68
N PRO A 630 13.81 -25.40 19.00
CA PRO A 630 13.17 -24.42 19.89
C PRO A 630 13.57 -22.99 19.49
N ILE A 631 12.60 -22.08 19.40
CA ILE A 631 12.81 -20.73 18.89
C ILE A 631 13.91 -19.97 19.64
N GLU A 632 14.02 -20.16 20.94
CA GLU A 632 15.05 -19.52 21.77
C GLU A 632 16.45 -20.08 21.48
N GLU A 633 16.56 -21.37 21.17
CA GLU A 633 17.81 -21.98 20.74
C GLU A 633 18.24 -21.47 19.36
N ALA A 634 17.29 -21.36 18.42
CA ALA A 634 17.54 -20.82 17.10
C ALA A 634 18.04 -19.36 17.17
N LYS A 635 17.44 -18.54 18.01
CA LYS A 635 17.88 -17.15 18.27
C LYS A 635 19.26 -17.10 18.91
N ALA A 636 19.53 -17.99 19.87
CA ALA A 636 20.85 -18.08 20.52
C ALA A 636 21.96 -18.46 19.53
N GLN A 637 21.64 -19.24 18.49
CA GLN A 637 22.55 -19.56 17.38
C GLN A 637 22.72 -18.38 16.39
N GLY A 638 22.04 -17.26 16.59
CA GLY A 638 22.09 -16.07 15.73
C GLY A 638 21.18 -16.16 14.50
N ALA A 639 20.17 -17.05 14.52
CA ALA A 639 19.22 -17.15 13.42
C ALA A 639 18.40 -15.87 13.32
N MET A 640 18.38 -15.28 12.12
CA MET A 640 17.56 -14.12 11.84
C MET A 640 16.09 -14.55 11.72
N ALA A 641 15.25 -13.91 12.53
CA ALA A 641 13.79 -14.05 12.46
C ALA A 641 13.23 -12.95 11.57
N LEU A 642 12.29 -13.30 10.69
CA LEU A 642 11.56 -12.30 9.91
C LEU A 642 10.69 -11.48 10.83
N PHE A 643 10.73 -10.19 10.62
CA PHE A 643 9.98 -9.23 11.39
C PHE A 643 8.47 -9.36 11.15
N GLY A 644 7.67 -9.44 12.24
CA GLY A 644 6.21 -9.50 12.16
C GLY A 644 5.64 -10.88 11.80
N GLU A 645 6.44 -11.95 11.80
CA GLU A 645 5.93 -13.32 11.70
C GLU A 645 5.80 -13.98 13.08
N LYS A 646 4.68 -14.67 13.29
CA LYS A 646 4.50 -15.54 14.46
C LYS A 646 5.18 -16.87 14.17
N TYR A 647 6.24 -17.13 14.88
CA TYR A 647 6.85 -18.44 14.90
C TYR A 647 6.21 -19.28 16.01
N GLY A 648 6.03 -20.58 15.75
CA GLY A 648 5.67 -21.52 16.80
C GLY A 648 6.79 -21.71 17.82
N ASP A 649 6.56 -22.56 18.82
CA ASP A 649 7.59 -22.94 19.80
C ASP A 649 8.78 -23.61 19.12
N ASP A 650 8.51 -24.36 18.01
CA ASP A 650 9.51 -25.00 17.16
C ASP A 650 9.58 -24.32 15.81
N VAL A 651 10.79 -24.08 15.33
CA VAL A 651 11.06 -23.40 14.04
C VAL A 651 12.00 -24.22 13.17
N ARG A 652 11.94 -23.93 11.87
CA ARG A 652 12.92 -24.46 10.90
C ARG A 652 14.02 -23.41 10.69
N THR A 653 15.28 -23.83 10.82
CA THR A 653 16.45 -23.03 10.49
C THR A 653 17.09 -23.50 9.21
N VAL A 654 17.55 -22.57 8.39
CA VAL A 654 18.32 -22.82 7.17
C VAL A 654 19.63 -22.03 7.28
N ARG A 655 20.74 -22.72 7.12
CA ARG A 655 22.08 -22.15 7.19
C ARG A 655 22.85 -22.42 5.91
N PHE A 656 23.54 -21.40 5.41
CA PHE A 656 24.57 -21.48 4.38
C PHE A 656 25.84 -20.76 4.86
N GLY A 657 26.80 -21.52 5.37
CA GLY A 657 28.01 -20.96 5.98
C GLY A 657 27.70 -20.08 7.18
N THR A 658 27.91 -18.77 7.06
CA THR A 658 27.60 -17.78 8.12
C THR A 658 26.16 -17.28 8.12
N SER A 659 25.45 -17.38 7.00
CA SER A 659 24.05 -16.99 6.89
C SER A 659 23.15 -18.02 7.56
N ILE A 660 22.38 -17.61 8.57
CA ILE A 660 21.38 -18.47 9.24
C ILE A 660 20.07 -17.70 9.41
N GLU A 661 18.98 -18.29 8.92
CA GLU A 661 17.65 -17.66 9.00
C GLU A 661 16.56 -18.65 9.43
N LEU A 662 15.53 -18.14 10.09
CA LEU A 662 14.27 -18.87 10.28
C LEU A 662 13.51 -18.85 8.95
N CYS A 663 13.40 -19.98 8.30
CA CYS A 663 12.83 -20.04 6.96
C CYS A 663 12.01 -21.30 6.71
N GLY A 664 10.75 -21.11 6.27
CA GLY A 664 9.88 -22.21 5.84
C GLY A 664 9.94 -22.51 4.34
N GLY A 665 10.75 -21.78 3.56
CA GLY A 665 10.83 -21.96 2.12
C GLY A 665 11.70 -23.13 1.66
N THR A 666 11.66 -23.43 0.36
CA THR A 666 12.52 -24.47 -0.25
C THR A 666 13.84 -23.85 -0.71
N HIS A 667 14.91 -24.62 -0.64
CA HIS A 667 16.28 -24.16 -0.92
C HIS A 667 17.08 -25.17 -1.72
N ILE A 668 18.10 -24.67 -2.40
CA ILE A 668 19.09 -25.52 -3.07
C ILE A 668 19.95 -26.29 -2.07
N SER A 669 20.50 -27.42 -2.52
CA SER A 669 21.36 -28.26 -1.70
C SER A 669 22.75 -27.66 -1.39
N SER A 670 23.24 -26.72 -2.22
CA SER A 670 24.48 -25.98 -1.98
C SER A 670 24.50 -24.66 -2.74
N THR A 671 25.21 -23.65 -2.21
CA THR A 671 25.21 -22.28 -2.77
C THR A 671 25.79 -22.22 -4.19
N GLY A 672 26.68 -23.13 -4.57
CA GLY A 672 27.24 -23.20 -5.92
C GLY A 672 26.20 -23.43 -7.01
N ARG A 673 25.06 -24.02 -6.69
CA ARG A 673 23.95 -24.25 -7.63
C ARG A 673 23.18 -22.98 -8.01
N ILE A 674 23.35 -21.89 -7.27
CA ILE A 674 22.79 -20.57 -7.64
C ILE A 674 23.37 -20.09 -8.97
N GLY A 675 24.64 -20.44 -9.26
CA GLY A 675 25.33 -19.99 -10.47
C GLY A 675 25.65 -18.49 -10.42
N THR A 676 25.16 -17.76 -11.39
CA THR A 676 25.36 -16.31 -11.49
C THR A 676 24.29 -15.54 -10.70
N PHE A 677 24.70 -14.38 -10.17
CA PHE A 677 23.82 -13.46 -9.44
C PHE A 677 24.05 -12.01 -9.91
N ARG A 678 22.97 -11.28 -10.12
CA ARG A 678 22.99 -9.83 -10.42
C ARG A 678 21.84 -9.09 -9.83
N ILE A 679 22.12 -7.90 -9.28
CA ILE A 679 21.11 -6.91 -8.92
C ILE A 679 20.72 -6.16 -10.20
N VAL A 680 19.42 -6.17 -10.54
CA VAL A 680 18.89 -5.53 -11.77
C VAL A 680 18.27 -4.17 -11.49
N SER A 681 17.74 -3.97 -10.30
CA SER A 681 17.19 -2.67 -9.89
C SER A 681 17.33 -2.42 -8.39
N GLU A 682 17.43 -1.16 -8.00
CA GLU A 682 17.37 -0.67 -6.63
C GLU A 682 16.58 0.63 -6.58
N GLY A 683 15.63 0.74 -5.65
CA GLY A 683 14.79 1.92 -5.54
C GLY A 683 14.02 2.02 -4.24
N ALA A 684 13.47 3.21 -3.94
CA ALA A 684 12.60 3.42 -2.80
C ALA A 684 11.17 2.94 -3.11
N ILE A 685 10.51 2.29 -2.14
CA ILE A 685 9.09 1.91 -2.23
C ILE A 685 8.22 2.64 -1.20
N SER A 686 8.80 3.00 -0.08
CA SER A 686 8.19 3.85 0.94
C SER A 686 9.29 4.56 1.73
N ALA A 687 8.88 5.42 2.64
CA ALA A 687 9.81 6.10 3.54
C ALA A 687 10.63 5.07 4.33
N GLY A 688 11.95 5.18 4.29
CA GLY A 688 12.87 4.29 5.00
C GLY A 688 12.94 2.84 4.49
N VAL A 689 12.26 2.51 3.39
CA VAL A 689 12.28 1.17 2.80
C VAL A 689 12.70 1.20 1.35
N ARG A 690 13.71 0.40 1.06
CA ARG A 690 14.26 0.23 -0.28
C ARG A 690 13.96 -1.18 -0.80
N ARG A 691 13.86 -1.29 -2.10
CA ARG A 691 13.66 -2.55 -2.82
C ARG A 691 14.86 -2.85 -3.69
N ILE A 692 15.36 -4.05 -3.59
CA ILE A 692 16.27 -4.65 -4.57
C ILE A 692 15.50 -5.70 -5.36
N GLU A 693 15.69 -5.70 -6.67
CA GLU A 693 15.35 -6.81 -7.53
C GLU A 693 16.64 -7.43 -8.06
N ALA A 694 16.75 -8.75 -7.98
CA ALA A 694 17.89 -9.48 -8.45
C ALA A 694 17.49 -10.77 -9.16
N VAL A 695 18.39 -11.31 -9.94
CA VAL A 695 18.21 -12.51 -10.75
C VAL A 695 19.36 -13.48 -10.56
N THR A 696 19.08 -14.78 -10.69
CA THR A 696 20.06 -15.85 -10.54
C THR A 696 20.03 -16.84 -11.72
N ALA A 697 20.94 -17.76 -11.72
CA ALA A 697 21.00 -18.91 -12.65
C ALA A 697 20.78 -18.48 -14.11
N LYS A 698 19.97 -19.23 -14.83
CA LYS A 698 19.70 -19.01 -16.26
C LYS A 698 19.15 -17.61 -16.56
N VAL A 699 18.25 -17.09 -15.74
CA VAL A 699 17.68 -15.74 -15.96
C VAL A 699 18.78 -14.67 -15.87
N CYS A 700 19.74 -14.83 -14.95
CA CYS A 700 20.90 -13.95 -14.85
C CYS A 700 21.84 -14.09 -16.06
N GLU A 701 22.06 -15.31 -16.56
CA GLU A 701 22.85 -15.55 -17.77
C GLU A 701 22.22 -14.89 -18.98
N ASP A 702 20.91 -15.10 -19.18
CA ASP A 702 20.17 -14.49 -20.30
C ASP A 702 20.20 -12.94 -20.21
N TYR A 703 20.12 -12.38 -19.00
CA TYR A 703 20.26 -10.94 -18.77
C TYR A 703 21.66 -10.44 -19.17
N LEU A 704 22.72 -11.18 -18.83
CA LEU A 704 24.09 -10.81 -19.16
C LEU A 704 24.36 -10.95 -20.67
N TYR A 705 23.88 -12.03 -21.30
CA TYR A 705 24.00 -12.21 -22.76
C TYR A 705 23.28 -11.10 -23.53
N ALA A 706 22.08 -10.70 -23.11
CA ALA A 706 21.39 -9.57 -23.72
C ALA A 706 22.19 -8.25 -23.64
N LYS A 707 22.93 -8.01 -22.55
CA LYS A 707 23.84 -6.86 -22.42
C LYS A 707 25.06 -6.98 -23.34
N GLU A 708 25.61 -8.17 -23.46
CA GLU A 708 26.74 -8.47 -24.35
C GLU A 708 26.34 -8.32 -25.83
N ASP A 709 25.15 -8.76 -26.22
CA ASP A 709 24.62 -8.61 -27.56
C ASP A 709 24.43 -7.13 -27.94
N ILE A 710 23.95 -6.30 -26.99
CA ILE A 710 23.86 -4.86 -27.19
C ILE A 710 25.26 -4.27 -27.40
N LEU A 711 26.22 -4.62 -26.57
CA LEU A 711 27.60 -4.16 -26.69
C LEU A 711 28.23 -4.58 -28.02
N THR A 712 28.00 -5.82 -28.44
CA THR A 712 28.43 -6.36 -29.73
C THR A 712 27.79 -5.60 -30.90
N SER A 713 26.51 -5.29 -30.80
CA SER A 713 25.79 -4.51 -31.79
C SER A 713 26.35 -3.09 -31.91
N ILE A 714 26.66 -2.45 -30.79
CA ILE A 714 27.31 -1.13 -30.78
C ILE A 714 28.70 -1.21 -31.45
N LYS A 715 29.51 -2.23 -31.10
CA LYS A 715 30.82 -2.45 -31.74
C LYS A 715 30.71 -2.58 -33.26
N ASN A 716 29.72 -3.34 -33.74
CA ASN A 716 29.49 -3.52 -35.17
C ASN A 716 29.09 -2.20 -35.84
N LEU A 717 28.22 -1.41 -35.25
CA LEU A 717 27.84 -0.08 -35.72
C LEU A 717 29.06 0.86 -35.82
N LEU A 718 30.03 0.73 -34.91
CA LEU A 718 31.28 1.50 -34.88
C LEU A 718 32.38 0.89 -35.75
N SER A 719 32.05 -0.01 -36.70
CA SER A 719 33.03 -0.65 -37.60
C SER A 719 34.05 -1.53 -36.85
N ASN A 720 33.57 -2.23 -35.81
CA ASN A 720 34.35 -3.15 -34.99
C ASN A 720 35.56 -2.54 -34.26
N VAL A 721 35.44 -1.28 -33.79
CA VAL A 721 36.52 -0.67 -32.99
C VAL A 721 36.80 -1.48 -31.72
N PRO A 722 38.07 -1.63 -31.33
CA PRO A 722 38.41 -2.36 -30.12
C PRO A 722 37.87 -1.72 -28.84
N ASP A 723 37.88 -0.41 -28.78
CA ASP A 723 37.36 0.41 -27.70
C ASP A 723 36.10 1.19 -28.12
N VAL A 724 34.96 0.77 -27.60
CA VAL A 724 33.64 1.36 -27.91
C VAL A 724 33.57 2.82 -27.44
N MET A 725 34.15 3.13 -26.26
CA MET A 725 34.10 4.49 -25.72
C MET A 725 34.96 5.43 -26.61
N GLN A 726 36.12 4.99 -27.04
CA GLN A 726 36.96 5.74 -27.96
C GLN A 726 36.23 5.98 -29.30
N GLY A 727 35.53 4.96 -29.82
CA GLY A 727 34.74 5.07 -31.06
C GLY A 727 33.60 6.10 -30.94
N ILE A 728 32.88 6.06 -29.84
CA ILE A 728 31.79 7.01 -29.58
C ILE A 728 32.33 8.45 -29.43
N ASN A 729 33.40 8.62 -28.64
CA ASN A 729 34.02 9.93 -28.44
C ASN A 729 34.54 10.52 -29.76
N ARG A 730 35.08 9.67 -30.63
CA ARG A 730 35.48 10.08 -31.97
C ARG A 730 34.28 10.56 -32.82
N LEU A 731 33.17 9.81 -32.83
CA LEU A 731 31.97 10.21 -33.54
C LEU A 731 31.39 11.54 -33.02
N ILE A 732 31.45 11.78 -31.72
CA ILE A 732 31.05 13.03 -31.12
C ILE A 732 31.93 14.17 -31.62
N ALA A 733 33.27 13.97 -31.58
CA ALA A 733 34.25 14.96 -32.04
C ALA A 733 34.07 15.28 -33.54
N ASP A 734 34.00 14.23 -34.39
CA ASP A 734 33.76 14.37 -35.84
C ASP A 734 32.44 15.13 -36.14
N ASN A 735 31.40 14.88 -35.36
CA ASN A 735 30.12 15.56 -35.50
C ASN A 735 30.22 17.06 -35.12
N GLU A 736 30.98 17.39 -34.08
CA GLU A 736 31.23 18.77 -33.67
C GLU A 736 32.06 19.53 -34.71
N GLU A 737 33.07 18.85 -35.26
CA GLU A 737 33.91 19.41 -36.32
C GLU A 737 33.10 19.68 -37.59
N MET A 738 32.32 18.67 -38.04
CA MET A 738 31.41 18.85 -39.19
C MET A 738 30.39 19.98 -38.98
N LYS A 739 29.89 20.17 -37.77
CA LYS A 739 29.00 21.29 -37.45
C LYS A 739 29.69 22.66 -37.59
N LYS A 740 30.95 22.75 -37.17
CA LYS A 740 31.75 23.99 -37.33
C LYS A 740 32.02 24.27 -38.79
N GLU A 741 32.47 23.29 -39.55
CA GLU A 741 32.71 23.39 -41.00
C GLU A 741 31.43 23.83 -41.74
N LEU A 742 30.30 23.21 -41.40
CA LEU A 742 29.01 23.56 -41.97
C LEU A 742 28.64 25.02 -41.64
N GLN A 743 28.88 25.49 -40.41
CA GLN A 743 28.63 26.89 -40.03
C GLN A 743 29.54 27.87 -40.79
N GLU A 744 30.82 27.54 -40.95
CA GLU A 744 31.77 28.34 -41.75
C GLU A 744 31.33 28.40 -43.21
N PHE A 745 30.98 27.27 -43.80
CA PHE A 745 30.47 27.19 -45.15
C PHE A 745 29.19 28.02 -45.36
N ILE A 746 28.24 27.94 -44.40
CA ILE A 746 27.04 28.77 -44.43
C ILE A 746 27.41 30.26 -44.36
N LYS A 747 28.37 30.63 -43.52
CA LYS A 747 28.83 32.01 -43.41
C LYS A 747 29.45 32.54 -44.71
N GLU A 748 30.36 31.75 -45.30
CA GLU A 748 30.96 32.12 -46.61
C GLU A 748 29.90 32.26 -47.71
N LYS A 749 28.96 31.30 -47.80
CA LYS A 749 27.84 31.38 -48.75
C LYS A 749 26.98 32.61 -48.51
N THR A 750 26.73 32.97 -47.29
CA THR A 750 25.94 34.14 -46.92
C THR A 750 26.62 35.42 -47.37
N GLU A 751 27.95 35.53 -47.16
CA GLU A 751 28.74 36.66 -47.65
C GLU A 751 28.74 36.75 -49.19
N GLN A 752 28.95 35.67 -49.92
CA GLN A 752 28.87 35.62 -51.40
C GLN A 752 27.51 36.07 -51.93
N VAL A 753 26.42 35.62 -51.28
CA VAL A 753 25.08 36.07 -51.64
C VAL A 753 24.87 37.52 -51.39
N LYS A 754 25.32 38.05 -50.22
CA LYS A 754 25.22 39.43 -49.84
C LYS A 754 25.93 40.33 -50.88
N LEU A 755 27.17 39.98 -51.27
CA LEU A 755 27.92 40.75 -52.30
C LEU A 755 27.18 40.79 -53.60
N LYS A 756 26.66 39.65 -54.10
CA LYS A 756 25.86 39.60 -55.31
C LYS A 756 24.57 40.43 -55.21
N VAL A 757 23.91 40.44 -54.09
CA VAL A 757 22.70 41.23 -53.85
C VAL A 757 23.02 42.74 -53.86
N ILE A 758 24.17 43.14 -53.33
CA ILE A 758 24.63 44.50 -53.33
C ILE A 758 25.01 44.95 -54.76
N GLU A 759 25.72 44.09 -55.49
CA GLU A 759 26.13 44.34 -56.88
C GLU A 759 24.91 44.49 -57.82
N HIS A 760 23.85 43.79 -57.60
CA HIS A 760 22.63 43.85 -58.43
C HIS A 760 21.58 44.81 -57.84
N LYS A 761 21.98 45.80 -57.07
CA LYS A 761 21.14 46.85 -56.57
C LYS A 761 20.43 47.62 -57.71
N THR A 762 19.14 47.79 -57.55
CA THR A 762 18.36 48.65 -58.49
C THR A 762 17.77 49.83 -57.75
N VAL A 763 17.77 51.04 -58.48
CA VAL A 763 17.18 52.22 -57.92
C VAL A 763 15.79 52.44 -58.54
N ILE A 764 14.76 52.55 -57.74
CA ILE A 764 13.38 52.76 -58.18
C ILE A 764 12.81 53.96 -57.42
N ASN A 765 12.45 55.00 -58.10
CA ASN A 765 11.95 56.27 -57.51
C ASN A 765 12.76 56.78 -56.30
N GLY A 766 14.13 56.70 -56.40
CA GLY A 766 15.04 57.15 -55.36
C GLY A 766 15.21 56.17 -54.18
N VAL A 767 14.66 54.98 -54.26
CA VAL A 767 14.81 53.93 -53.27
C VAL A 767 15.77 52.86 -53.78
N ASP A 768 16.80 52.58 -53.07
CA ASP A 768 17.72 51.48 -53.30
C ASP A 768 17.03 50.12 -52.97
N VAL A 769 16.81 49.29 -53.98
CA VAL A 769 16.13 47.99 -53.85
C VAL A 769 17.14 46.87 -53.98
N PHE A 770 17.19 46.07 -52.88
CA PHE A 770 18.04 44.86 -52.81
C PHE A 770 17.16 43.60 -52.87
N LYS A 771 17.42 42.72 -53.83
CA LYS A 771 16.69 41.46 -54.04
C LYS A 771 17.59 40.29 -53.78
N ALA A 772 17.16 39.43 -52.85
CA ALA A 772 17.85 38.18 -52.54
C ALA A 772 16.91 36.99 -52.65
N ILE A 773 17.27 36.02 -53.46
CA ILE A 773 16.54 34.76 -53.61
C ILE A 773 17.53 33.60 -53.35
N LEU A 774 17.30 32.88 -52.29
CA LEU A 774 18.06 31.68 -51.93
C LEU A 774 17.22 30.44 -52.23
N PRO A 775 17.68 29.58 -53.18
CA PRO A 775 16.94 28.31 -53.51
C PRO A 775 16.95 27.33 -52.35
N VAL A 776 17.99 27.40 -51.51
CA VAL A 776 18.17 26.53 -50.31
C VAL A 776 18.72 27.40 -49.18
N GLY A 777 18.08 27.34 -48.02
CA GLY A 777 18.59 28.05 -46.84
C GLY A 777 17.51 28.32 -45.79
N SER A 778 17.98 28.61 -44.61
CA SER A 778 17.13 29.03 -43.49
C SER A 778 16.60 30.46 -43.71
N PRO A 779 15.36 30.77 -43.32
CA PRO A 779 14.89 32.15 -43.22
C PRO A 779 15.81 33.08 -42.40
N ASP A 780 16.55 32.54 -41.45
CA ASP A 780 17.50 33.29 -40.65
C ASP A 780 18.66 33.87 -41.47
N VAL A 781 19.13 33.10 -42.47
CA VAL A 781 20.21 33.57 -43.37
C VAL A 781 19.74 34.83 -44.16
N ILE A 782 18.51 34.80 -44.68
CA ILE A 782 17.92 35.96 -45.36
C ILE A 782 17.77 37.15 -44.43
N LYS A 783 17.39 36.90 -43.20
CA LYS A 783 17.27 37.94 -42.16
C LYS A 783 18.63 38.56 -41.87
N ASP A 784 19.68 37.75 -41.68
CA ASP A 784 21.03 38.24 -41.42
C ASP A 784 21.55 39.07 -42.58
N ILE A 785 21.35 38.63 -43.82
CA ILE A 785 21.71 39.43 -45.02
C ILE A 785 20.96 40.76 -45.01
N ALA A 786 19.66 40.73 -44.71
CA ALA A 786 18.84 41.96 -44.67
C ALA A 786 19.37 42.99 -43.66
N PHE A 787 19.71 42.52 -42.43
CA PHE A 787 20.25 43.39 -41.39
C PHE A 787 21.65 43.92 -41.74
N GLN A 788 22.51 43.09 -42.35
CA GLN A 788 23.85 43.56 -42.80
C GLN A 788 23.74 44.56 -43.90
N ILE A 789 22.84 44.40 -44.87
CA ILE A 789 22.62 45.39 -45.95
C ILE A 789 22.04 46.69 -45.36
N LYS A 790 21.06 46.61 -44.43
CA LYS A 790 20.55 47.84 -43.75
C LYS A 790 21.66 48.59 -43.02
N GLY A 791 22.64 47.90 -42.41
CA GLY A 791 23.78 48.49 -41.76
C GLY A 791 24.73 49.23 -42.71
N GLN A 792 24.83 48.75 -43.97
CA GLN A 792 25.64 49.43 -45.03
C GLN A 792 24.87 50.50 -45.75
N PHE A 793 23.57 50.42 -45.90
CA PHE A 793 22.66 51.37 -46.58
C PHE A 793 21.57 51.82 -45.61
N PRO A 794 21.86 52.74 -44.69
CA PRO A 794 20.97 53.14 -43.62
C PRO A 794 19.80 54.01 -44.04
N GLU A 795 19.78 54.56 -45.26
CA GLU A 795 18.75 55.45 -45.80
C GLU A 795 18.24 54.99 -47.16
N ASN A 796 16.97 55.25 -47.45
CA ASN A 796 16.28 55.02 -48.73
C ASN A 796 16.42 53.51 -49.21
N MET A 797 16.45 52.55 -48.36
CA MET A 797 16.71 51.19 -48.71
C MET A 797 15.47 50.26 -48.43
N MET A 798 15.15 49.49 -49.47
CA MET A 798 14.22 48.35 -49.35
C MET A 798 14.95 47.03 -49.68
N PHE A 799 14.91 46.07 -48.76
CA PHE A 799 15.37 44.73 -49.02
C PHE A 799 14.17 43.80 -49.18
N VAL A 800 14.19 42.97 -50.24
CA VAL A 800 13.20 41.92 -50.50
C VAL A 800 13.92 40.57 -50.64
N GLY A 801 13.77 39.76 -49.63
CA GLY A 801 14.38 38.42 -49.58
C GLY A 801 13.38 37.30 -49.67
N ALA A 802 13.79 36.17 -50.27
CA ALA A 802 12.99 34.98 -50.33
C ALA A 802 13.82 33.70 -50.28
N THR A 803 13.28 32.69 -49.69
CA THR A 803 13.82 31.32 -49.66
C THR A 803 12.71 30.30 -49.84
N ALA A 804 13.06 29.11 -50.38
CA ALA A 804 12.15 28.00 -50.52
C ALA A 804 12.78 26.70 -49.98
N ALA A 805 13.07 26.71 -48.67
CA ALA A 805 13.62 25.53 -48.00
C ALA A 805 12.56 24.42 -47.90
N ASN A 806 12.89 23.20 -48.32
CA ASN A 806 11.99 22.02 -48.27
C ASN A 806 10.62 22.29 -48.93
N GLY A 807 10.59 23.08 -50.06
CA GLY A 807 9.36 23.42 -50.75
C GLY A 807 8.42 24.43 -50.05
N LYS A 808 8.83 24.96 -48.89
CA LYS A 808 8.09 25.95 -48.14
C LYS A 808 8.66 27.37 -48.44
N PRO A 809 7.94 28.23 -49.15
CA PRO A 809 8.39 29.59 -49.45
C PRO A 809 8.33 30.47 -48.20
N ASN A 810 9.34 31.33 -48.07
CA ASN A 810 9.39 32.37 -47.06
C ASN A 810 9.76 33.69 -47.74
N LEU A 811 9.08 34.80 -47.43
CA LEU A 811 9.35 36.16 -47.86
C LEU A 811 9.83 36.98 -46.70
N THR A 812 10.82 37.82 -46.92
CA THR A 812 11.33 38.77 -45.95
C THR A 812 11.39 40.17 -46.58
N VAL A 813 10.83 41.17 -45.90
CA VAL A 813 10.89 42.59 -46.30
C VAL A 813 11.53 43.35 -45.17
N MET A 814 12.53 44.18 -45.52
CA MET A 814 13.11 45.15 -44.61
C MET A 814 13.17 46.54 -45.26
N LEU A 815 12.85 47.55 -44.49
CA LEU A 815 12.83 48.95 -44.86
C LEU A 815 13.76 49.79 -43.95
N THR A 816 14.35 50.76 -44.41
CA THR A 816 15.01 51.81 -43.61
C THR A 816 13.98 52.69 -42.91
N ASP A 817 14.39 53.37 -41.86
CA ASP A 817 13.48 54.11 -40.98
C ASP A 817 12.90 55.37 -41.67
N ASP A 818 13.62 55.97 -42.62
CA ASP A 818 13.14 57.09 -43.48
C ASP A 818 12.01 56.63 -44.42
N LEU A 819 12.05 55.36 -44.94
CA LEU A 819 10.95 54.87 -45.77
C LEU A 819 9.73 54.56 -44.92
N VAL A 820 9.93 54.12 -43.69
CA VAL A 820 8.84 53.91 -42.70
C VAL A 820 8.21 55.28 -42.37
N ALA A 821 9.03 56.30 -42.16
CA ALA A 821 8.54 57.69 -41.94
C ALA A 821 7.75 58.25 -43.13
N LYS A 822 8.07 57.83 -44.37
CA LYS A 822 7.31 58.16 -45.61
C LYS A 822 6.00 57.35 -45.76
N GLY A 823 5.62 56.56 -44.73
CA GLY A 823 4.34 55.80 -44.69
C GLY A 823 4.41 54.34 -45.20
N MET A 824 5.59 53.85 -45.52
CA MET A 824 5.75 52.44 -45.89
C MET A 824 5.76 51.50 -44.63
N HIS A 825 5.18 50.29 -44.77
CA HIS A 825 5.08 49.35 -43.65
C HIS A 825 5.36 47.91 -44.12
N ALA A 826 6.53 47.37 -43.73
CA ALA A 826 6.97 46.04 -44.16
C ALA A 826 5.95 44.93 -43.85
N GLY A 827 5.28 44.97 -42.69
CA GLY A 827 4.25 44.03 -42.31
C GLY A 827 3.02 44.02 -43.23
N ASN A 828 2.62 45.20 -43.74
CA ASN A 828 1.51 45.30 -44.70
C ASN A 828 1.95 44.79 -46.08
N ILE A 829 3.13 45.20 -46.52
CA ILE A 829 3.73 44.81 -47.80
C ILE A 829 3.87 43.27 -47.88
N VAL A 830 4.45 42.65 -46.88
CA VAL A 830 4.67 41.20 -46.88
C VAL A 830 3.37 40.43 -46.80
N ARG A 831 2.36 40.94 -46.08
CA ARG A 831 1.03 40.32 -45.97
C ARG A 831 0.30 40.25 -47.31
N GLU A 832 0.36 41.30 -48.10
CA GLU A 832 -0.24 41.32 -49.41
C GLU A 832 0.50 40.37 -50.38
N ALA A 833 1.82 40.40 -50.38
CA ALA A 833 2.62 39.51 -51.25
C ALA A 833 2.47 38.02 -50.82
N ALA A 834 2.27 37.73 -49.57
CA ALA A 834 2.08 36.37 -49.02
C ALA A 834 0.84 35.66 -49.60
N LYS A 835 -0.19 36.42 -50.01
CA LYS A 835 -1.38 35.86 -50.70
C LYS A 835 -1.02 35.09 -51.96
N LEU A 836 -0.02 35.56 -52.72
CA LEU A 836 0.44 34.92 -53.94
C LEU A 836 1.10 33.54 -53.70
N ILE A 837 1.76 33.41 -52.59
CA ILE A 837 2.40 32.15 -52.16
C ILE A 837 1.47 31.27 -51.28
N GLN A 838 0.18 31.56 -51.23
CA GLN A 838 -0.81 30.88 -50.38
C GLN A 838 -0.37 30.82 -48.91
N GLY A 839 0.07 31.98 -48.40
CA GLY A 839 0.65 32.12 -47.11
C GLY A 839 0.10 33.26 -46.30
N GLY A 840 0.71 33.49 -45.17
CA GLY A 840 0.42 34.61 -44.28
C GLY A 840 1.67 35.03 -43.51
N GLY A 841 1.67 36.27 -43.05
CA GLY A 841 2.77 36.80 -42.28
C GLY A 841 2.49 38.22 -41.77
N GLY A 842 3.50 38.82 -41.22
CA GLY A 842 3.44 40.16 -40.66
C GLY A 842 4.74 40.52 -39.96
N GLY A 843 4.77 41.63 -39.29
CA GLY A 843 5.92 42.08 -38.55
C GLY A 843 5.84 43.57 -38.23
N GLN A 844 6.97 44.12 -37.87
CA GLN A 844 7.13 45.54 -37.52
C GLN A 844 7.14 46.41 -38.78
N PRO A 845 6.95 47.73 -38.67
CA PRO A 845 7.00 48.64 -39.83
C PRO A 845 8.30 48.54 -40.64
N HIS A 846 9.43 48.28 -40.00
CA HIS A 846 10.75 48.20 -40.64
C HIS A 846 11.20 46.82 -41.05
N PHE A 847 10.59 45.74 -40.48
CA PHE A 847 10.95 44.33 -40.77
C PHE A 847 9.75 43.38 -40.63
N ALA A 848 9.55 42.58 -41.64
CA ALA A 848 8.47 41.58 -41.61
C ALA A 848 8.81 40.34 -42.44
N THR A 849 8.21 39.20 -42.05
CA THR A 849 8.34 37.92 -42.76
C THR A 849 6.99 37.27 -42.99
N ALA A 850 6.90 36.46 -44.04
CA ALA A 850 5.73 35.64 -44.34
C ALA A 850 6.13 34.25 -44.83
N GLY A 851 5.42 33.22 -44.37
CA GLY A 851 5.54 31.87 -44.89
C GLY A 851 4.38 31.51 -45.78
N GLY A 852 4.60 30.57 -46.73
CA GLY A 852 3.56 30.10 -47.67
C GLY A 852 3.66 28.60 -48.00
N LYS A 853 2.75 28.16 -48.85
CA LYS A 853 2.66 26.76 -49.34
C LYS A 853 2.96 26.59 -50.80
N ASN A 854 3.00 27.69 -51.61
CA ASN A 854 3.25 27.64 -53.04
C ASN A 854 4.56 28.38 -53.38
N ALA A 855 5.62 27.59 -53.56
CA ALA A 855 6.95 28.09 -53.91
C ALA A 855 7.08 28.54 -55.38
N GLU A 856 6.23 28.03 -56.29
CA GLU A 856 6.30 28.37 -57.72
C GLU A 856 6.00 29.83 -57.99
N ARG A 857 5.14 30.44 -57.15
CA ARG A 857 4.77 31.84 -57.33
C ARG A 857 5.61 32.82 -56.49
N LEU A 858 6.73 32.36 -55.97
CA LEU A 858 7.62 33.18 -55.09
C LEU A 858 8.18 34.39 -55.85
N ASN A 859 8.59 34.20 -57.09
CA ASN A 859 9.08 35.29 -57.93
C ASN A 859 7.99 36.35 -58.18
N GLU A 860 6.74 35.93 -58.43
CA GLU A 860 5.61 36.85 -58.62
C GLU A 860 5.36 37.68 -57.33
N ALA A 861 5.48 37.03 -56.17
CA ALA A 861 5.34 37.71 -54.90
C ALA A 861 6.40 38.80 -54.70
N ILE A 862 7.66 38.52 -55.02
CA ILE A 862 8.77 39.48 -54.98
C ILE A 862 8.53 40.65 -55.91
N GLU A 863 8.20 40.35 -57.18
CA GLU A 863 7.90 41.41 -58.16
C GLU A 863 6.69 42.27 -57.79
N SER A 864 5.70 41.71 -57.11
CA SER A 864 4.56 42.46 -56.58
C SER A 864 4.98 43.49 -55.52
N ILE A 865 5.92 43.10 -54.67
CA ILE A 865 6.50 44.00 -53.62
C ILE A 865 7.24 45.16 -54.32
N ILE A 866 8.07 44.85 -55.33
CA ILE A 866 8.85 45.82 -56.05
C ILE A 866 7.99 46.80 -56.83
N LYS A 867 6.85 46.36 -57.39
CA LYS A 867 5.89 47.18 -58.09
C LYS A 867 5.27 48.33 -57.27
N LEU A 868 5.15 48.10 -55.95
CA LEU A 868 4.65 49.16 -55.01
C LEU A 868 5.51 50.36 -54.97
N LEU A 869 6.80 50.31 -55.37
CA LEU A 869 7.69 51.48 -55.48
C LEU A 869 7.54 52.19 -56.82
N LYS A 870 6.83 51.57 -57.76
CA LYS A 870 6.63 52.22 -59.12
C LYS A 870 5.29 52.95 -59.24
N SER A 871 4.40 52.63 -58.31
CA SER A 871 3.09 53.32 -58.17
C SER A 871 3.22 54.53 -57.21
#